data_b76faa87392153cb9aed3c1937f21edb
#
_entry.id   b76faa87392153cb9aed3c1937f21edb
#
_cell.length_a   1.000
_cell.length_b   1.000
_cell.length_c   1.000
_cell.angle_alpha   90.00
_cell.angle_beta   90.00
_cell.angle_gamma   90.00
#
_symmetry.space_group_name_H-M   'P 1'
#
loop_
_entity.id
_entity.type
_entity.pdbx_description
1 polymer ?
#
loop_
_entity_poly.entity_id
_entity_poly.type
_entity_poly.pdbx_seq_one_letter_code
_entity_poly.pdbx_strand_id
1 'polypeptide(L)'
;MARSSYARSDRELLRLIERSAGHRAGYKQLIRELGLGGGRERRLLLEQLARMTARGELVKTESEQWSLPSAAPEKTKRVKRDEAGAPMEHRATRDRLVAGRLDLHRDGYGFVRPNGSTNRDDDLFIPPNELNGAMQGDEVLVDEAPPGRDGRRSGRVARVLTRRNPTVVGVFHYARTHRRSAWDNTPLVNGNYVTPLDERMTQAILIPEGAEMAAIPKETPHRVLGEEAQAQTAHWSDLDPHQPLEGLAVDVEITDFPTPGRPARGRVIEVLGPPDAFGVDVEIVIRKHHLPHVFPTNVLAEAAASAEQTVETLNPREAARRRDFRGLPIVTIDGETARDFDDAVLVRPLANGNWELQVHIADVSHYVRPGTSLDLEARLRGTSVYFPDRAIPMLPPQLSSGMCSLRPDEDRLVQSCVMEIDARGEVLGYEVCEGIICSAKRMTYTQVQAILDGDAATREEFLELVPEFERMYELALKLNAKRKRRGSIDFDLPEPVIQFDPEGNMEAIVRSERGWSHRLIEEFMLSANECVATWIESQRVPSIYRIHEIPDPKRIVEFEETASQFGYSLGFSNLRVKRIQTKGDRRDVRGTNRQAKVHEVAEAIPVTPQMYQRLTAKIAGKPEERILSYLMLRSLKQARYSEQNVGHFALASPSYTHFTSPIRRYPDLIVHRLLRDLLQAGADPRGGAILSSAPQPWQEKAVSKSRTGYEAVVLEGPIPAVELNAIATESSQSERRADDAERELIEWKKIRFMQDRVGEDFDGIILSCTKYGFFVELNDLFIEGIVPLSSLQDDRYFFRDTDRQIVGARSGRVFKIGQPVRVLLDRIDLQQKRLQFALLPSEETANAPRSLRKSKTASAGDGGERTHSSPNRSGKKGKTKSRTRERNKKSKGKRR
;
A
#
# COMPACT_ATOMS: atom_id res chain seq x y z
N MET A 1 -1.88 -49.97 17.46
CA MET A 1 -1.19 -48.84 18.08
C MET A 1 0.19 -48.71 17.43
N ALA A 2 0.35 -47.89 16.45
CA ALA A 2 1.66 -47.49 15.99
C ALA A 2 1.52 -46.07 15.46
N ARG A 3 2.08 -45.11 16.19
CA ARG A 3 2.28 -43.73 15.76
C ARG A 3 3.34 -43.74 14.66
N SER A 4 2.95 -43.75 13.40
CA SER A 4 3.85 -43.45 12.29
C SER A 4 3.91 -41.95 12.16
N SER A 5 4.88 -41.33 12.80
CA SER A 5 5.25 -39.92 12.51
C SER A 5 6.17 -39.93 11.30
N TYR A 6 5.75 -39.28 10.20
CA TYR A 6 6.65 -38.94 9.14
C TYR A 6 7.67 -37.90 9.68
N ALA A 7 8.83 -38.39 10.05
CA ALA A 7 9.96 -37.56 10.47
C ALA A 7 11.22 -38.05 9.75
N ARG A 8 11.29 -37.88 8.44
CA ARG A 8 12.52 -38.14 7.68
C ARG A 8 13.33 -36.86 7.60
N SER A 9 14.63 -36.98 7.92
CA SER A 9 15.53 -35.82 7.85
C SER A 9 15.85 -35.46 6.40
N ASP A 10 16.11 -34.18 6.13
CA ASP A 10 16.54 -33.69 4.80
C ASP A 10 17.78 -34.45 4.33
N ARG A 11 18.71 -34.79 5.23
CA ARG A 11 19.90 -35.59 4.95
C ARG A 11 19.59 -37.00 4.44
N GLU A 12 18.52 -37.60 4.91
CA GLU A 12 18.08 -38.94 4.49
C GLU A 12 17.53 -38.90 3.06
N LEU A 13 16.78 -37.86 2.71
CA LEU A 13 16.30 -37.61 1.37
C LEU A 13 17.44 -37.31 0.38
N LEU A 14 18.41 -36.49 0.76
CA LEU A 14 19.59 -36.23 -0.07
C LEU A 14 20.37 -37.51 -0.37
N ARG A 15 20.62 -38.37 0.64
CA ARG A 15 21.30 -39.63 0.46
C ARG A 15 20.54 -40.62 -0.45
N LEU A 16 19.21 -40.59 -0.34
CA LEU A 16 18.35 -41.43 -1.17
C LEU A 16 18.39 -41.00 -2.65
N ILE A 17 18.35 -39.70 -2.91
CA ILE A 17 18.48 -39.11 -4.24
C ILE A 17 19.90 -39.35 -4.79
N GLU A 18 20.92 -39.20 -3.95
CA GLU A 18 22.31 -39.45 -4.31
C GLU A 18 22.59 -40.91 -4.74
N ARG A 19 21.92 -41.89 -4.07
CA ARG A 19 22.02 -43.34 -4.41
C ARG A 19 21.15 -43.74 -5.59
N SER A 20 20.23 -42.90 -6.02
CA SER A 20 19.36 -43.22 -7.15
C SER A 20 20.11 -43.13 -8.49
N ALA A 21 19.64 -43.86 -9.47
CA ALA A 21 20.30 -43.94 -10.80
C ALA A 21 20.39 -42.53 -11.44
N GLY A 22 21.61 -42.09 -11.75
CA GLY A 22 21.89 -40.77 -12.30
C GLY A 22 21.73 -39.64 -11.30
N HIS A 23 21.79 -39.92 -9.99
CA HIS A 23 21.58 -38.95 -8.87
C HIS A 23 20.28 -38.19 -8.99
N ARG A 24 19.22 -38.86 -9.46
CA ARG A 24 17.86 -38.29 -9.65
C ARG A 24 16.80 -39.26 -9.15
N ALA A 25 15.77 -38.75 -8.56
CA ALA A 25 14.62 -39.52 -8.09
C ALA A 25 13.29 -38.82 -8.38
N GLY A 26 12.35 -39.57 -8.93
CA GLY A 26 10.98 -39.07 -9.16
C GLY A 26 10.11 -39.25 -7.91
N TYR A 27 9.04 -38.46 -7.79
CA TYR A 27 8.12 -38.47 -6.64
C TYR A 27 7.57 -39.88 -6.33
N LYS A 28 7.12 -40.62 -7.35
CA LYS A 28 6.61 -41.99 -7.18
C LYS A 28 7.67 -42.97 -6.70
N GLN A 29 8.92 -42.78 -7.11
CA GLN A 29 10.07 -43.58 -6.67
C GLN A 29 10.35 -43.30 -5.19
N LEU A 30 10.42 -42.03 -4.78
CA LEU A 30 10.64 -41.64 -3.40
C LEU A 30 9.52 -42.17 -2.46
N ILE A 31 8.25 -42.13 -2.86
CA ILE A 31 7.14 -42.72 -2.10
C ILE A 31 7.35 -44.20 -1.87
N ARG A 32 7.75 -44.94 -2.91
CA ARG A 32 7.98 -46.41 -2.83
C ARG A 32 9.17 -46.75 -1.96
N GLU A 33 10.29 -46.04 -2.12
CA GLU A 33 11.51 -46.30 -1.36
C GLU A 33 11.41 -45.91 0.11
N LEU A 34 10.61 -44.86 0.41
CA LEU A 34 10.33 -44.42 1.77
C LEU A 34 9.16 -45.16 2.43
N GLY A 35 8.45 -46.05 1.68
CA GLY A 35 7.34 -46.83 2.20
C GLY A 35 6.11 -46.01 2.62
N LEU A 36 5.83 -44.86 1.98
CA LEU A 36 4.79 -43.93 2.37
C LEU A 36 3.42 -44.38 1.85
N GLY A 37 2.59 -44.93 2.76
CA GLY A 37 1.25 -45.45 2.44
C GLY A 37 0.12 -44.40 2.50
N GLY A 38 0.25 -43.41 3.37
CA GLY A 38 -0.79 -42.42 3.67
C GLY A 38 -0.77 -41.17 2.81
N GLY A 39 -1.94 -40.63 2.49
CA GLY A 39 -2.06 -39.37 1.74
C GLY A 39 -1.40 -38.17 2.43
N ARG A 40 -1.46 -38.12 3.78
CA ARG A 40 -0.82 -37.09 4.59
C ARG A 40 0.70 -37.14 4.50
N GLU A 41 1.30 -38.34 4.60
CA GLU A 41 2.75 -38.54 4.50
C GLU A 41 3.29 -38.14 3.13
N ARG A 42 2.55 -38.45 2.06
CA ARG A 42 2.88 -38.07 0.69
C ARG A 42 2.86 -36.57 0.47
N ARG A 43 1.94 -35.85 1.11
CA ARG A 43 1.87 -34.39 1.06
C ARG A 43 3.07 -33.78 1.78
N LEU A 44 3.40 -34.26 2.98
CA LEU A 44 4.56 -33.80 3.75
C LEU A 44 5.89 -34.03 3.00
N LEU A 45 6.02 -35.14 2.28
CA LEU A 45 7.18 -35.37 1.39
C LEU A 45 7.26 -34.31 0.29
N LEU A 46 6.15 -33.96 -0.35
CA LEU A 46 6.11 -32.91 -1.40
C LEU A 46 6.51 -31.56 -0.85
N GLU A 47 5.99 -31.18 0.29
CA GLU A 47 6.32 -29.92 0.98
C GLU A 47 7.80 -29.89 1.38
N GLN A 48 8.36 -31.01 1.84
CA GLN A 48 9.77 -31.11 2.17
C GLN A 48 10.67 -30.97 0.94
N LEU A 49 10.34 -31.65 -0.17
CA LEU A 49 11.07 -31.54 -1.44
C LEU A 49 10.98 -30.11 -2.00
N ALA A 50 9.84 -29.45 -1.88
CA ALA A 50 9.68 -28.05 -2.29
C ALA A 50 10.56 -27.09 -1.47
N ARG A 51 10.60 -27.26 -0.14
CA ARG A 51 11.47 -26.48 0.76
C ARG A 51 12.95 -26.69 0.45
N MET A 52 13.38 -27.95 0.22
CA MET A 52 14.76 -28.25 -0.12
C MET A 52 15.15 -27.69 -1.51
N THR A 53 14.21 -27.67 -2.45
CA THR A 53 14.40 -27.02 -3.76
C THR A 53 14.51 -25.52 -3.63
N ALA A 54 13.68 -24.89 -2.80
CA ALA A 54 13.74 -23.45 -2.53
C ALA A 54 15.05 -23.01 -1.83
N ARG A 55 15.64 -23.91 -1.00
CA ARG A 55 16.95 -23.69 -0.37
C ARG A 55 18.14 -24.00 -1.28
N GLY A 56 17.88 -24.44 -2.51
CA GLY A 56 18.95 -24.80 -3.46
C GLY A 56 19.65 -26.13 -3.18
N GLU A 57 19.18 -26.91 -2.21
CA GLU A 57 19.73 -28.23 -1.88
C GLU A 57 19.37 -29.30 -2.92
N LEU A 58 18.27 -29.07 -3.64
CA LEU A 58 17.80 -29.91 -4.74
C LEU A 58 17.43 -29.05 -5.96
N VAL A 59 17.54 -29.63 -7.14
CA VAL A 59 17.07 -29.03 -8.39
C VAL A 59 15.97 -29.92 -8.96
N LYS A 60 14.79 -29.37 -9.21
CA LYS A 60 13.70 -30.07 -9.90
C LYS A 60 13.97 -30.01 -11.41
N THR A 61 14.10 -31.15 -12.05
CA THR A 61 14.34 -31.28 -13.50
C THR A 61 13.02 -31.19 -14.29
N GLU A 62 13.11 -30.90 -15.60
CA GLU A 62 11.93 -30.83 -16.50
C GLU A 62 11.11 -32.15 -16.56
N SER A 63 11.71 -33.27 -16.20
CA SER A 63 11.06 -34.60 -16.09
C SER A 63 10.40 -34.87 -14.74
N GLU A 64 10.14 -33.83 -13.95
CA GLU A 64 9.57 -33.91 -12.60
C GLU A 64 10.35 -34.79 -11.61
N GLN A 65 11.67 -34.85 -11.75
CA GLN A 65 12.60 -35.54 -10.85
C GLN A 65 13.42 -34.51 -10.06
N TRP A 66 13.87 -34.90 -8.87
CA TRP A 66 14.78 -34.10 -8.05
C TRP A 66 16.19 -34.63 -8.15
N SER A 67 17.17 -33.72 -8.32
CA SER A 67 18.61 -34.06 -8.38
C SER A 67 19.44 -33.15 -7.48
N LEU A 68 20.67 -33.56 -7.16
CA LEU A 68 21.64 -32.71 -6.46
C LEU A 68 22.17 -31.61 -7.38
N PRO A 69 22.51 -30.41 -6.86
CA PRO A 69 22.95 -29.26 -7.66
C PRO A 69 24.23 -29.49 -8.46
N SER A 70 25.09 -30.45 -8.07
CA SER A 70 26.40 -30.76 -8.68
C SER A 70 26.37 -31.80 -9.77
N ALA A 71 25.22 -32.34 -10.17
CA ALA A 71 25.11 -33.28 -11.27
C ALA A 71 25.25 -32.55 -12.61
N ALA A 72 26.44 -32.51 -13.20
CA ALA A 72 26.68 -31.93 -14.52
C ALA A 72 25.77 -32.58 -15.59
N PRO A 73 25.29 -31.81 -16.57
CA PRO A 73 24.42 -32.36 -17.60
C PRO A 73 25.20 -33.35 -18.47
N GLU A 74 24.62 -34.54 -18.65
CA GLU A 74 25.14 -35.53 -19.62
C GLU A 74 25.28 -34.92 -21.01
N LYS A 75 26.46 -35.10 -21.61
CA LYS A 75 26.74 -34.71 -22.99
C LYS A 75 25.80 -35.49 -23.91
N THR A 76 24.87 -34.80 -24.52
CA THR A 76 24.03 -35.35 -25.59
C THR A 76 24.86 -35.81 -26.74
N LYS A 77 24.60 -37.06 -27.21
CA LYS A 77 25.20 -37.69 -28.37
C LYS A 77 25.15 -36.79 -29.61
N ARG A 78 26.30 -36.55 -30.22
CA ARG A 78 26.49 -35.90 -31.51
C ARG A 78 25.58 -36.52 -32.56
N VAL A 79 24.55 -35.79 -32.98
CA VAL A 79 23.83 -36.10 -34.24
C VAL A 79 24.63 -35.48 -35.38
N LYS A 80 24.86 -36.32 -36.39
CA LYS A 80 25.58 -35.96 -37.62
C LYS A 80 24.88 -34.78 -38.31
N ARG A 81 25.67 -33.81 -38.73
CA ARG A 81 25.27 -32.70 -39.60
C ARG A 81 24.93 -33.26 -40.98
N ASP A 82 23.76 -32.97 -41.52
CA ASP A 82 23.50 -32.95 -42.94
C ASP A 82 23.51 -31.49 -43.40
N GLU A 83 24.24 -31.28 -44.49
CA GLU A 83 24.38 -30.01 -45.17
C GLU A 83 23.06 -29.68 -45.88
N ALA A 84 22.22 -28.81 -45.32
CA ALA A 84 21.29 -27.97 -46.03
C ALA A 84 20.72 -26.95 -45.04
N GLY A 85 20.90 -25.69 -45.33
CA GLY A 85 20.53 -24.57 -44.47
C GLY A 85 19.04 -24.54 -44.13
N ALA A 86 18.75 -24.55 -42.87
CA ALA A 86 17.45 -24.19 -42.33
C ALA A 86 17.62 -23.32 -41.05
N PRO A 87 16.69 -22.44 -40.75
CA PRO A 87 16.92 -21.19 -39.99
C PRO A 87 17.10 -21.40 -38.50
N MET A 88 17.98 -20.60 -37.93
CA MET A 88 18.12 -20.37 -36.50
C MET A 88 16.79 -19.85 -35.88
N GLU A 89 15.97 -20.70 -35.33
CA GLU A 89 14.76 -20.23 -34.61
C GLU A 89 14.59 -20.71 -33.15
N HIS A 90 15.49 -21.56 -32.62
CA HIS A 90 15.22 -22.16 -31.31
C HIS A 90 16.14 -21.75 -30.14
N ARG A 91 16.98 -20.73 -30.29
CA ARG A 91 17.85 -20.25 -29.19
C ARG A 91 17.44 -18.92 -28.58
N ALA A 92 16.50 -18.23 -29.21
CA ALA A 92 16.05 -16.88 -28.77
C ALA A 92 14.86 -16.84 -27.78
N THR A 93 14.24 -17.99 -27.44
CA THR A 93 13.00 -18.04 -26.67
C THR A 93 13.19 -18.12 -25.16
N ARG A 94 14.37 -18.43 -24.63
CA ARG A 94 14.59 -18.49 -23.17
C ARG A 94 14.85 -17.14 -22.50
N ASP A 95 15.34 -16.15 -23.23
CA ASP A 95 15.67 -14.81 -22.68
C ASP A 95 14.48 -13.84 -22.69
N ARG A 96 13.29 -14.28 -23.11
CA ARG A 96 12.08 -13.42 -23.19
C ARG A 96 11.02 -13.69 -22.13
N LEU A 97 11.23 -14.67 -21.27
CA LEU A 97 10.25 -15.01 -20.24
C LEU A 97 10.51 -14.21 -18.97
N VAL A 98 9.56 -13.37 -18.60
CA VAL A 98 9.62 -12.52 -17.41
C VAL A 98 8.56 -12.97 -16.43
N ALA A 99 8.98 -13.32 -15.20
CA ALA A 99 8.07 -13.60 -14.10
C ALA A 99 7.71 -12.30 -13.38
N GLY A 100 6.43 -12.15 -13.03
CA GLY A 100 5.99 -10.97 -12.33
C GLY A 100 4.51 -11.04 -11.91
N ARG A 101 4.08 -10.03 -11.17
CA ARG A 101 2.72 -9.91 -10.67
C ARG A 101 1.86 -9.11 -11.65
N LEU A 102 0.71 -9.68 -11.99
CA LEU A 102 -0.29 -9.07 -12.88
C LEU A 102 -1.17 -8.08 -12.09
N ASP A 103 -1.26 -6.86 -12.59
CA ASP A 103 -2.21 -5.85 -12.14
C ASP A 103 -3.16 -5.51 -13.30
N LEU A 104 -4.43 -5.90 -13.17
CA LEU A 104 -5.46 -5.70 -14.19
C LEU A 104 -6.06 -4.30 -14.09
N HIS A 105 -6.35 -3.74 -15.24
CA HIS A 105 -7.15 -2.54 -15.36
C HIS A 105 -8.61 -2.93 -15.64
N ARG A 106 -9.56 -2.13 -15.15
CA ARG A 106 -11.00 -2.34 -15.37
C ARG A 106 -11.42 -2.43 -16.84
N ASP A 107 -10.65 -1.84 -17.76
CA ASP A 107 -10.89 -1.95 -19.20
C ASP A 107 -10.39 -3.30 -19.77
N GLY A 108 -9.97 -4.23 -18.91
CA GLY A 108 -9.62 -5.59 -19.24
C GLY A 108 -8.18 -5.81 -19.73
N TYR A 109 -7.33 -4.77 -19.83
CA TYR A 109 -5.89 -4.95 -20.04
C TYR A 109 -5.15 -5.01 -18.71
N GLY A 110 -3.90 -5.44 -18.71
CA GLY A 110 -3.11 -5.51 -17.49
C GLY A 110 -1.68 -5.03 -17.66
N PHE A 111 -1.02 -4.86 -16.52
CA PHE A 111 0.41 -4.61 -16.44
C PHE A 111 1.06 -5.70 -15.58
N VAL A 112 2.19 -6.23 -16.02
CA VAL A 112 2.96 -7.17 -15.22
C VAL A 112 4.23 -6.49 -14.74
N ARG A 113 4.36 -6.40 -13.43
CA ARG A 113 5.57 -5.90 -12.77
C ARG A 113 6.55 -7.04 -12.60
N PRO A 114 7.74 -6.97 -13.22
CA PRO A 114 8.77 -7.99 -13.04
C PRO A 114 9.19 -8.15 -11.59
N ASN A 115 9.44 -9.39 -11.16
CA ASN A 115 9.93 -9.67 -9.82
C ASN A 115 11.26 -8.95 -9.57
N GLY A 116 11.36 -8.24 -8.43
CA GLY A 116 12.55 -7.46 -8.08
C GLY A 116 12.59 -6.04 -8.67
N SER A 117 11.68 -5.67 -9.58
CA SER A 117 11.57 -4.28 -10.06
C SER A 117 10.68 -3.43 -9.15
N THR A 118 11.19 -2.26 -8.79
CA THR A 118 10.45 -1.22 -8.08
C THR A 118 10.00 -0.07 -9.01
N ASN A 119 10.47 -0.09 -10.27
CA ASN A 119 10.20 0.97 -11.23
C ASN A 119 8.99 0.62 -12.10
N ARG A 120 8.00 1.52 -12.19
CA ARG A 120 6.83 1.36 -13.07
C ARG A 120 7.18 1.41 -14.56
N ASP A 121 8.31 1.99 -14.93
CA ASP A 121 8.76 2.02 -16.32
C ASP A 121 9.18 0.62 -16.83
N ASP A 122 9.38 -0.34 -15.92
CA ASP A 122 9.69 -1.74 -16.23
C ASP A 122 8.44 -2.60 -16.43
N ASP A 123 7.24 -2.08 -16.12
CA ASP A 123 5.99 -2.82 -16.22
C ASP A 123 5.71 -3.21 -17.68
N LEU A 124 5.32 -4.49 -17.90
CA LEU A 124 4.94 -5.00 -19.21
C LEU A 124 3.44 -4.86 -19.42
N PHE A 125 3.05 -4.20 -20.50
CA PHE A 125 1.64 -4.09 -20.91
C PHE A 125 1.13 -5.41 -21.49
N ILE A 126 -0.02 -5.90 -20.99
CA ILE A 126 -0.69 -7.12 -21.45
C ILE A 126 -2.06 -6.74 -22.02
N PRO A 127 -2.29 -6.93 -23.33
CA PRO A 127 -3.61 -6.70 -23.93
C PRO A 127 -4.67 -7.65 -23.39
N PRO A 128 -5.98 -7.31 -23.46
CA PRO A 128 -7.06 -8.14 -22.91
C PRO A 128 -7.12 -9.56 -23.48
N ASN A 129 -6.81 -9.72 -24.76
CA ASN A 129 -6.79 -11.02 -25.46
C ASN A 129 -5.56 -11.87 -25.16
N GLU A 130 -4.54 -11.32 -24.50
CA GLU A 130 -3.27 -11.99 -24.19
C GLU A 130 -3.13 -12.36 -22.71
N LEU A 131 -4.21 -12.20 -21.91
CA LEU A 131 -4.22 -12.53 -20.48
C LEU A 131 -4.20 -14.03 -20.19
N ASN A 132 -4.62 -14.86 -21.16
CA ASN A 132 -4.60 -16.33 -21.08
C ASN A 132 -5.24 -16.89 -19.79
N GLY A 133 -6.37 -16.30 -19.35
CA GLY A 133 -7.08 -16.71 -18.15
C GLY A 133 -6.42 -16.33 -16.82
N ALA A 134 -5.44 -15.43 -16.85
CA ALA A 134 -4.89 -14.84 -15.63
C ALA A 134 -5.89 -13.86 -15.02
N MET A 135 -5.93 -13.84 -13.69
CA MET A 135 -6.79 -12.99 -12.87
C MET A 135 -5.98 -11.90 -12.16
N GLN A 136 -6.68 -10.94 -11.57
CA GLN A 136 -6.07 -9.86 -10.80
C GLN A 136 -5.11 -10.39 -9.73
N GLY A 137 -3.89 -9.88 -9.72
CA GLY A 137 -2.88 -10.19 -8.70
C GLY A 137 -2.15 -11.52 -8.88
N ASP A 138 -2.49 -12.34 -9.88
CA ASP A 138 -1.80 -13.59 -10.17
C ASP A 138 -0.30 -13.36 -10.42
N GLU A 139 0.52 -14.28 -9.97
CA GLU A 139 1.91 -14.35 -10.40
C GLU A 139 1.98 -15.07 -11.73
N VAL A 140 2.52 -14.41 -12.74
CA VAL A 140 2.48 -14.89 -14.13
C VAL A 140 3.87 -14.92 -14.75
N LEU A 141 4.03 -15.81 -15.70
CA LEU A 141 5.16 -15.84 -16.61
C LEU A 141 4.73 -15.22 -17.93
N VAL A 142 5.40 -14.14 -18.33
CA VAL A 142 5.08 -13.36 -19.53
C VAL A 142 6.13 -13.64 -20.60
N ASP A 143 5.68 -13.92 -21.81
CA ASP A 143 6.51 -13.93 -23.02
C ASP A 143 6.56 -12.49 -23.56
N GLU A 144 7.70 -11.83 -23.36
CA GLU A 144 7.89 -10.42 -23.73
C GLU A 144 7.98 -10.27 -25.25
N ALA A 145 7.11 -9.44 -25.80
CA ALA A 145 7.14 -9.10 -27.22
C ALA A 145 8.29 -8.12 -27.52
N PRO A 146 8.81 -8.11 -28.76
CA PRO A 146 9.76 -7.08 -29.16
C PRO A 146 9.18 -5.68 -28.91
N PRO A 147 10.01 -4.71 -28.45
CA PRO A 147 9.52 -3.35 -28.14
C PRO A 147 8.73 -2.74 -29.30
N GLY A 148 7.55 -2.22 -29.00
CA GLY A 148 6.71 -1.55 -29.98
C GLY A 148 7.36 -0.29 -30.56
N ARG A 149 6.74 0.33 -31.57
CA ARG A 149 7.25 1.57 -32.20
C ARG A 149 7.33 2.76 -31.20
N ASP A 150 6.58 2.70 -30.15
CA ASP A 150 6.53 3.67 -29.04
C ASP A 150 7.54 3.40 -27.92
N GLY A 151 8.29 2.30 -28.01
CA GLY A 151 9.27 1.87 -27.01
C GLY A 151 8.69 1.27 -25.76
N ARG A 152 7.37 1.05 -25.68
CA ARG A 152 6.73 0.39 -24.54
C ARG A 152 6.97 -1.09 -24.55
N ARG A 153 7.26 -1.64 -23.38
CA ARG A 153 7.34 -3.08 -23.16
C ARG A 153 5.94 -3.68 -23.16
N SER A 154 5.75 -4.78 -23.85
CA SER A 154 4.48 -5.51 -23.88
C SER A 154 4.74 -7.01 -24.01
N GLY A 155 3.73 -7.83 -23.72
CA GLY A 155 3.85 -9.26 -23.80
C GLY A 155 2.52 -9.97 -23.71
N ARG A 156 2.57 -11.30 -23.65
CA ARG A 156 1.41 -12.17 -23.39
C ARG A 156 1.68 -13.05 -22.18
N VAL A 157 0.65 -13.37 -21.43
CA VAL A 157 0.77 -14.35 -20.35
C VAL A 157 0.97 -15.74 -20.97
N ALA A 158 2.17 -16.29 -20.77
CA ALA A 158 2.48 -17.63 -21.19
C ALA A 158 1.88 -18.68 -20.23
N ARG A 159 1.94 -18.39 -18.94
CA ARG A 159 1.44 -19.27 -17.87
C ARG A 159 1.21 -18.51 -16.58
N VAL A 160 0.17 -18.91 -15.82
CA VAL A 160 -0.01 -18.50 -14.42
C VAL A 160 0.87 -19.41 -13.56
N LEU A 161 1.70 -18.79 -12.72
CA LEU A 161 2.61 -19.46 -11.79
C LEU A 161 1.90 -19.75 -10.47
N THR A 162 1.25 -18.71 -9.91
CA THR A 162 0.53 -18.80 -8.63
C THR A 162 -0.76 -18.01 -8.73
N ARG A 163 -1.87 -18.63 -8.32
CA ARG A 163 -3.18 -17.97 -8.21
C ARG A 163 -3.25 -17.20 -6.89
N ARG A 164 -3.61 -15.92 -6.98
CA ARG A 164 -3.75 -15.09 -5.78
C ARG A 164 -5.13 -15.19 -5.14
N ASN A 165 -6.17 -15.31 -5.95
CA ASN A 165 -7.55 -15.24 -5.49
C ASN A 165 -8.19 -16.63 -5.55
N PRO A 166 -8.07 -17.44 -4.48
CA PRO A 166 -8.81 -18.70 -4.36
C PRO A 166 -10.30 -18.47 -4.16
N THR A 167 -10.66 -17.31 -3.57
CA THR A 167 -12.03 -16.85 -3.37
C THR A 167 -12.23 -15.47 -4.00
N VAL A 168 -13.48 -15.14 -4.34
CA VAL A 168 -13.88 -13.86 -4.92
C VAL A 168 -15.23 -13.45 -4.36
N VAL A 169 -15.29 -12.23 -3.84
CA VAL A 169 -16.55 -11.63 -3.39
C VAL A 169 -17.27 -10.97 -4.54
N GLY A 170 -18.58 -11.22 -4.63
CA GLY A 170 -19.40 -10.61 -5.66
C GLY A 170 -20.88 -10.66 -5.34
N VAL A 171 -21.70 -10.10 -6.22
CA VAL A 171 -23.16 -10.09 -6.12
C VAL A 171 -23.71 -11.29 -6.89
N PHE A 172 -24.54 -12.08 -6.22
CA PHE A 172 -25.17 -13.29 -6.80
C PHE A 172 -26.36 -12.93 -7.66
N HIS A 173 -26.49 -13.64 -8.79
CA HIS A 173 -27.61 -13.52 -9.72
C HIS A 173 -28.08 -14.90 -10.20
N TYR A 174 -29.38 -15.12 -10.15
CA TYR A 174 -29.98 -16.30 -10.76
C TYR A 174 -30.03 -16.24 -12.29
N ALA A 175 -29.98 -17.38 -12.91
CA ALA A 175 -30.15 -17.49 -14.36
C ALA A 175 -31.48 -16.88 -14.80
N ARG A 176 -31.41 -15.85 -15.66
CA ARG A 176 -32.63 -15.25 -16.21
C ARG A 176 -33.16 -16.07 -17.39
N THR A 177 -34.40 -16.55 -17.29
CA THR A 177 -35.07 -17.32 -18.32
C THR A 177 -35.70 -16.45 -19.45
N HIS A 178 -35.60 -15.11 -19.34
CA HIS A 178 -36.31 -14.22 -20.27
C HIS A 178 -35.39 -13.57 -21.32
N ARG A 179 -35.95 -13.41 -22.53
CA ARG A 179 -35.33 -12.72 -23.68
C ARG A 179 -34.86 -11.31 -23.29
N ARG A 180 -33.66 -10.97 -23.72
CA ARG A 180 -33.09 -9.63 -23.61
C ARG A 180 -34.05 -8.52 -24.02
N SER A 181 -34.20 -7.50 -23.20
CA SER A 181 -34.59 -6.18 -23.65
C SER A 181 -33.42 -5.55 -24.42
N ALA A 182 -33.71 -4.79 -25.48
CA ALA A 182 -32.67 -4.13 -26.32
C ALA A 182 -31.75 -3.14 -25.56
N TRP A 183 -32.06 -2.90 -24.30
CA TRP A 183 -31.34 -1.94 -23.40
C TRP A 183 -30.51 -2.62 -22.30
N ASP A 184 -30.49 -3.96 -22.25
CA ASP A 184 -29.82 -4.73 -21.21
C ASP A 184 -28.46 -5.21 -21.74
N ASN A 185 -27.36 -4.55 -21.26
CA ASN A 185 -25.97 -4.86 -21.63
C ASN A 185 -25.37 -5.99 -20.81
N THR A 186 -26.12 -6.70 -19.97
CA THR A 186 -25.62 -7.83 -19.18
C THR A 186 -25.13 -8.97 -20.07
N PRO A 187 -23.98 -9.59 -19.78
CA PRO A 187 -23.49 -10.74 -20.53
C PRO A 187 -24.49 -11.89 -20.50
N LEU A 188 -24.68 -12.60 -21.61
CA LEU A 188 -25.46 -13.83 -21.66
C LEU A 188 -24.70 -14.93 -20.92
N VAL A 189 -25.05 -15.13 -19.66
CA VAL A 189 -24.53 -16.23 -18.85
C VAL A 189 -25.59 -17.30 -18.76
N ASN A 190 -25.30 -18.50 -19.26
CA ASN A 190 -26.20 -19.66 -19.12
C ASN A 190 -25.95 -20.28 -17.74
N GLY A 191 -26.82 -20.02 -16.77
CA GLY A 191 -26.74 -20.52 -15.41
C GLY A 191 -26.67 -19.40 -14.37
N ASN A 192 -26.67 -19.75 -13.08
CA ASN A 192 -26.47 -18.82 -12.00
C ASN A 192 -25.04 -18.25 -12.04
N TYR A 193 -24.88 -17.01 -11.66
CA TYR A 193 -23.57 -16.37 -11.73
C TYR A 193 -23.38 -15.33 -10.63
N VAL A 194 -22.10 -15.04 -10.34
CA VAL A 194 -21.69 -13.97 -9.44
C VAL A 194 -20.92 -12.93 -10.20
N THR A 195 -21.31 -11.66 -10.03
CA THR A 195 -20.57 -10.50 -10.56
C THR A 195 -19.56 -10.04 -9.51
N PRO A 196 -18.24 -10.13 -9.79
CA PRO A 196 -17.23 -9.70 -8.84
C PRO A 196 -17.37 -8.23 -8.44
N LEU A 197 -17.16 -7.92 -7.16
CA LEU A 197 -17.11 -6.54 -6.65
C LEU A 197 -15.74 -5.87 -6.87
N ASP A 198 -14.73 -6.63 -7.30
CA ASP A 198 -13.48 -6.04 -7.79
C ASP A 198 -13.64 -5.68 -9.28
N GLU A 199 -13.68 -4.39 -9.58
CA GLU A 199 -13.84 -3.87 -10.95
C GLU A 199 -12.78 -4.35 -11.94
N ARG A 200 -11.63 -4.79 -11.45
CA ARG A 200 -10.54 -5.36 -12.25
C ARG A 200 -10.86 -6.77 -12.74
N MET A 201 -11.84 -7.45 -12.10
CA MET A 201 -12.35 -8.75 -12.50
C MET A 201 -13.61 -8.58 -13.35
N THR A 202 -13.43 -8.39 -14.64
CA THR A 202 -14.53 -8.04 -15.57
C THR A 202 -15.41 -9.22 -15.98
N GLN A 203 -15.04 -10.46 -15.63
CA GLN A 203 -15.77 -11.67 -16.00
C GLN A 203 -16.60 -12.20 -14.84
N ALA A 204 -17.87 -12.52 -15.11
CA ALA A 204 -18.74 -13.19 -14.17
C ALA A 204 -18.23 -14.62 -13.88
N ILE A 205 -18.45 -15.08 -12.65
CA ILE A 205 -18.14 -16.44 -12.18
C ILE A 205 -19.41 -17.27 -12.27
N LEU A 206 -19.37 -18.38 -13.00
CA LEU A 206 -20.50 -19.30 -13.10
C LEU A 206 -20.66 -20.11 -11.81
N ILE A 207 -21.87 -20.19 -11.32
CA ILE A 207 -22.23 -21.04 -10.17
C ILE A 207 -23.06 -22.19 -10.70
N PRO A 208 -22.53 -23.41 -10.73
CA PRO A 208 -23.28 -24.60 -11.12
C PRO A 208 -24.50 -24.82 -10.21
N GLU A 209 -25.57 -25.40 -10.72
CA GLU A 209 -26.75 -25.78 -9.96
C GLU A 209 -26.36 -26.70 -8.78
N GLY A 210 -26.80 -26.34 -7.57
CA GLY A 210 -26.43 -27.01 -6.32
C GLY A 210 -25.12 -26.53 -5.68
N ALA A 211 -24.38 -25.58 -6.32
CA ALA A 211 -23.19 -24.94 -5.77
C ALA A 211 -23.50 -23.55 -5.15
N GLU A 212 -24.75 -23.12 -5.15
CA GLU A 212 -25.25 -21.90 -4.53
C GLU A 212 -25.50 -22.02 -3.03
N MET A 213 -25.50 -23.24 -2.46
CA MET A 213 -25.73 -23.45 -1.04
C MET A 213 -24.43 -23.27 -0.25
N ALA A 214 -24.37 -22.19 0.51
CA ALA A 214 -23.30 -21.97 1.47
C ALA A 214 -23.42 -22.94 2.64
N ALA A 215 -22.31 -23.51 3.09
CA ALA A 215 -22.25 -24.12 4.41
C ALA A 215 -22.35 -22.97 5.44
N ILE A 216 -23.40 -22.98 6.27
CA ILE A 216 -23.56 -21.97 7.32
C ILE A 216 -22.35 -22.08 8.26
N PRO A 217 -21.55 -21.02 8.47
CA PRO A 217 -20.46 -21.03 9.41
C PRO A 217 -21.03 -21.25 10.83
N LYS A 218 -20.55 -22.26 11.55
CA LYS A 218 -20.99 -22.55 12.93
C LYS A 218 -20.43 -21.57 13.96
N GLU A 219 -19.50 -20.69 13.59
CA GLU A 219 -18.86 -19.77 14.52
C GLU A 219 -18.93 -18.35 13.94
N THR A 220 -19.68 -17.49 14.62
CA THR A 220 -19.68 -16.04 14.34
C THR A 220 -18.31 -15.46 14.72
N PRO A 221 -17.64 -14.70 13.86
CA PRO A 221 -16.42 -14.01 14.23
C PRO A 221 -16.67 -13.09 15.42
N HIS A 222 -15.71 -13.02 16.35
CA HIS A 222 -15.75 -12.05 17.45
C HIS A 222 -15.71 -10.63 16.86
N ARG A 223 -16.88 -9.99 16.80
CA ARG A 223 -17.03 -8.61 16.35
C ARG A 223 -16.83 -7.69 17.54
N VAL A 224 -15.92 -6.72 17.41
CA VAL A 224 -15.73 -5.65 18.40
C VAL A 224 -16.71 -4.52 18.06
N LEU A 225 -17.99 -4.85 17.97
CA LEU A 225 -19.08 -3.87 17.82
C LEU A 225 -19.70 -3.61 19.18
N GLY A 226 -20.23 -2.41 19.40
CA GLY A 226 -21.13 -2.12 20.52
C GLY A 226 -22.33 -3.08 20.53
N GLU A 227 -22.93 -3.29 21.68
CA GLU A 227 -24.00 -4.29 21.86
C GLU A 227 -25.18 -4.11 20.89
N GLU A 228 -25.53 -2.88 20.55
CA GLU A 228 -26.63 -2.55 19.61
C GLU A 228 -26.28 -2.88 18.16
N ALA A 229 -25.03 -2.61 17.73
CA ALA A 229 -24.55 -2.96 16.41
C ALA A 229 -24.34 -4.49 16.26
N GLN A 230 -24.05 -5.20 17.36
CA GLN A 230 -24.03 -6.66 17.38
C GLN A 230 -25.43 -7.24 17.18
N ALA A 231 -26.45 -6.63 17.78
CA ALA A 231 -27.84 -7.06 17.62
C ALA A 231 -28.35 -6.90 16.18
N GLN A 232 -28.01 -5.79 15.50
CA GLN A 232 -28.38 -5.58 14.09
C GLN A 232 -27.67 -6.53 13.12
N THR A 233 -26.41 -6.89 13.40
CA THR A 233 -25.66 -7.83 12.55
C THR A 233 -25.97 -9.31 12.82
N ALA A 234 -26.49 -9.65 14.01
CA ALA A 234 -26.97 -11.01 14.33
C ALA A 234 -28.13 -11.46 13.42
N HIS A 235 -28.92 -10.51 12.90
CA HIS A 235 -30.02 -10.79 11.98
C HIS A 235 -29.57 -11.43 10.66
N TRP A 236 -28.35 -11.24 10.21
CA TRP A 236 -27.87 -11.79 8.93
C TRP A 236 -27.25 -13.19 9.06
N SER A 237 -26.85 -13.59 10.27
CA SER A 237 -26.40 -14.97 10.53
C SER A 237 -27.53 -15.99 10.58
N ASP A 238 -28.78 -15.55 10.70
CA ASP A 238 -29.98 -16.38 10.78
C ASP A 238 -30.75 -16.46 9.45
N LEU A 239 -30.07 -16.23 8.30
CA LEU A 239 -30.66 -16.37 6.98
C LEU A 239 -31.26 -17.79 6.82
N ASP A 240 -32.55 -17.85 6.53
CA ASP A 240 -33.23 -19.08 6.15
C ASP A 240 -32.47 -19.71 4.97
N PRO A 241 -32.04 -20.97 5.04
CA PRO A 241 -31.39 -21.69 3.93
C PRO A 241 -32.18 -21.66 2.60
N HIS A 242 -33.46 -21.28 2.66
CA HIS A 242 -34.34 -21.15 1.49
C HIS A 242 -34.53 -19.71 1.00
N GLN A 243 -33.80 -18.73 1.58
CA GLN A 243 -33.88 -17.34 1.14
C GLN A 243 -33.22 -17.19 -0.23
N PRO A 244 -33.86 -16.50 -1.20
CA PRO A 244 -33.30 -16.29 -2.52
C PRO A 244 -32.04 -15.40 -2.41
N LEU A 245 -30.95 -15.85 -3.04
CA LEU A 245 -29.65 -15.15 -3.03
C LEU A 245 -29.56 -13.97 -4.00
N GLU A 246 -30.60 -13.72 -4.81
CA GLU A 246 -30.58 -12.64 -5.81
C GLU A 246 -30.22 -11.29 -5.20
N GLY A 247 -29.14 -10.69 -5.71
CA GLY A 247 -28.68 -9.37 -5.28
C GLY A 247 -27.85 -9.37 -3.99
N LEU A 248 -27.66 -10.51 -3.33
CA LEU A 248 -26.83 -10.58 -2.11
C LEU A 248 -25.34 -10.66 -2.45
N ALA A 249 -24.53 -10.05 -1.60
CA ALA A 249 -23.08 -10.24 -1.61
C ALA A 249 -22.74 -11.62 -1.06
N VAL A 250 -21.90 -12.35 -1.79
CA VAL A 250 -21.45 -13.70 -1.45
C VAL A 250 -19.95 -13.82 -1.63
N ASP A 251 -19.30 -14.69 -0.84
CA ASP A 251 -17.94 -15.14 -1.09
C ASP A 251 -17.95 -16.47 -1.84
N VAL A 252 -17.21 -16.56 -2.92
CA VAL A 252 -17.21 -17.67 -3.87
C VAL A 252 -15.82 -18.28 -3.95
N GLU A 253 -15.69 -19.56 -3.63
CA GLU A 253 -14.47 -20.33 -3.92
C GLU A 253 -14.42 -20.67 -5.41
N ILE A 254 -13.29 -20.38 -6.05
CA ILE A 254 -13.07 -20.71 -7.45
C ILE A 254 -12.72 -22.20 -7.57
N THR A 255 -13.61 -22.99 -8.13
CA THR A 255 -13.39 -24.42 -8.38
C THR A 255 -12.66 -24.67 -9.70
N ASP A 256 -12.98 -23.89 -10.73
CA ASP A 256 -12.32 -23.92 -12.03
C ASP A 256 -11.90 -22.50 -12.42
N PHE A 257 -10.60 -22.28 -12.56
CA PHE A 257 -10.06 -21.00 -12.99
C PHE A 257 -10.35 -20.72 -14.48
N PRO A 258 -10.49 -19.44 -14.88
CA PRO A 258 -10.80 -19.12 -16.26
C PRO A 258 -9.70 -19.56 -17.21
N THR A 259 -10.10 -19.96 -18.40
CA THR A 259 -9.23 -20.27 -19.52
C THR A 259 -9.74 -19.56 -20.78
N PRO A 260 -8.95 -19.44 -21.86
CA PRO A 260 -9.43 -18.82 -23.08
C PRO A 260 -10.74 -19.43 -23.57
N GLY A 261 -11.82 -18.62 -23.62
CA GLY A 261 -13.15 -19.05 -24.04
C GLY A 261 -13.99 -19.79 -22.98
N ARG A 262 -13.50 -19.96 -21.74
CA ARG A 262 -14.27 -20.54 -20.64
C ARG A 262 -14.19 -19.62 -19.41
N PRO A 263 -15.34 -19.10 -18.91
CA PRO A 263 -15.36 -18.32 -17.69
C PRO A 263 -14.99 -19.17 -16.47
N ALA A 264 -14.62 -18.51 -15.36
CA ALA A 264 -14.42 -19.15 -14.09
C ALA A 264 -15.70 -19.83 -13.60
N ARG A 265 -15.55 -20.92 -12.84
CA ARG A 265 -16.65 -21.55 -12.09
C ARG A 265 -16.30 -21.54 -10.61
N GLY A 266 -17.32 -21.45 -9.77
CA GLY A 266 -17.16 -21.44 -8.35
C GLY A 266 -18.34 -22.02 -7.61
N ARG A 267 -18.20 -22.10 -6.29
CA ARG A 267 -19.28 -22.41 -5.35
C ARG A 267 -19.37 -21.32 -4.30
N VAL A 268 -20.57 -20.99 -3.87
CA VAL A 268 -20.78 -20.07 -2.76
C VAL A 268 -20.33 -20.75 -1.48
N ILE A 269 -19.42 -20.11 -0.74
CA ILE A 269 -18.93 -20.60 0.56
C ILE A 269 -19.50 -19.80 1.74
N GLU A 270 -19.90 -18.56 1.49
CA GLU A 270 -20.46 -17.67 2.52
C GLU A 270 -21.43 -16.67 1.88
N VAL A 271 -22.53 -16.37 2.58
CA VAL A 271 -23.48 -15.30 2.22
C VAL A 271 -23.24 -14.14 3.19
N LEU A 272 -22.87 -12.99 2.66
CA LEU A 272 -22.52 -11.81 3.45
C LEU A 272 -23.75 -10.91 3.74
N GLY A 273 -24.74 -10.93 2.87
CA GLY A 273 -25.95 -10.12 2.99
C GLY A 273 -26.12 -9.09 1.88
N PRO A 274 -27.10 -8.17 1.98
CA PRO A 274 -27.27 -7.09 1.03
C PRO A 274 -26.03 -6.18 1.03
N PRO A 275 -25.47 -5.84 -0.14
CA PRO A 275 -24.24 -5.02 -0.22
C PRO A 275 -24.34 -3.66 0.47
N ASP A 276 -25.57 -3.12 0.55
CA ASP A 276 -25.85 -1.81 1.14
C ASP A 276 -26.23 -1.88 2.62
N ALA A 277 -26.29 -3.07 3.22
CA ALA A 277 -26.59 -3.22 4.65
C ALA A 277 -25.38 -2.80 5.51
N PHE A 278 -25.68 -2.25 6.69
CA PHE A 278 -24.65 -1.84 7.64
C PHE A 278 -23.75 -3.00 8.04
N GLY A 279 -22.44 -2.79 7.98
CA GLY A 279 -21.43 -3.79 8.33
C GLY A 279 -21.13 -4.84 7.26
N VAL A 280 -22.01 -5.01 6.25
CA VAL A 280 -21.76 -5.92 5.11
C VAL A 280 -20.66 -5.34 4.21
N ASP A 281 -20.58 -4.02 4.08
CA ASP A 281 -19.49 -3.32 3.39
C ASP A 281 -18.11 -3.70 3.95
N VAL A 282 -17.98 -3.76 5.29
CA VAL A 282 -16.74 -4.17 5.96
C VAL A 282 -16.43 -5.63 5.68
N GLU A 283 -17.42 -6.52 5.79
CA GLU A 283 -17.25 -7.95 5.51
C GLU A 283 -16.82 -8.19 4.05
N ILE A 284 -17.39 -7.45 3.10
CA ILE A 284 -16.99 -7.48 1.69
C ILE A 284 -15.52 -7.09 1.53
N VAL A 285 -15.08 -5.99 2.16
CA VAL A 285 -13.69 -5.52 2.09
C VAL A 285 -12.73 -6.53 2.70
N ILE A 286 -13.08 -7.12 3.85
CA ILE A 286 -12.29 -8.16 4.53
C ILE A 286 -12.01 -9.33 3.59
N ARG A 287 -13.06 -9.90 2.94
CA ARG A 287 -12.90 -11.05 2.02
C ARG A 287 -12.20 -10.64 0.73
N LYS A 288 -12.56 -9.49 0.16
CA LYS A 288 -11.95 -8.97 -1.06
C LYS A 288 -10.44 -8.79 -0.93
N HIS A 289 -9.96 -8.32 0.22
CA HIS A 289 -8.54 -8.18 0.50
C HIS A 289 -7.91 -9.43 1.12
N HIS A 290 -8.66 -10.52 1.27
CA HIS A 290 -8.20 -11.77 1.90
C HIS A 290 -7.54 -11.53 3.26
N LEU A 291 -8.17 -10.68 4.10
CA LEU A 291 -7.69 -10.43 5.45
C LEU A 291 -8.05 -11.61 6.35
N PRO A 292 -7.08 -12.18 7.09
CA PRO A 292 -7.36 -13.21 8.08
C PRO A 292 -8.19 -12.63 9.23
N HIS A 293 -9.46 -13.01 9.36
CA HIS A 293 -10.41 -12.42 10.30
C HIS A 293 -10.89 -13.40 11.39
N VAL A 294 -10.63 -14.68 11.22
CA VAL A 294 -10.94 -15.74 12.19
C VAL A 294 -9.65 -16.34 12.71
N PHE A 295 -9.53 -16.51 14.02
CA PHE A 295 -8.41 -17.22 14.61
C PHE A 295 -8.70 -18.73 14.66
N PRO A 296 -7.76 -19.60 14.22
CA PRO A 296 -7.88 -21.04 14.37
C PRO A 296 -7.99 -21.45 15.84
N THR A 297 -8.73 -22.52 16.13
CA THR A 297 -8.96 -23.02 17.52
C THR A 297 -7.67 -23.37 18.25
N ASN A 298 -6.66 -23.91 17.57
CA ASN A 298 -5.35 -24.18 18.16
C ASN A 298 -4.59 -22.91 18.54
N VAL A 299 -4.76 -21.82 17.79
CA VAL A 299 -4.18 -20.50 18.10
C VAL A 299 -4.86 -19.89 19.31
N LEU A 300 -6.20 -19.99 19.41
CA LEU A 300 -6.95 -19.50 20.57
C LEU A 300 -6.59 -20.29 21.84
N ALA A 301 -6.44 -21.60 21.74
CA ALA A 301 -6.03 -22.43 22.86
C ALA A 301 -4.61 -22.11 23.35
N GLU A 302 -3.68 -21.85 22.42
CA GLU A 302 -2.32 -21.45 22.76
C GLU A 302 -2.29 -20.03 23.37
N ALA A 303 -3.09 -19.09 22.85
CA ALA A 303 -3.22 -17.75 23.41
C ALA A 303 -3.78 -17.78 24.84
N ALA A 304 -4.80 -18.61 25.11
CA ALA A 304 -5.34 -18.78 26.45
C ALA A 304 -4.29 -19.33 27.42
N ALA A 305 -3.53 -20.36 27.02
CA ALA A 305 -2.46 -20.92 27.86
C ALA A 305 -1.31 -19.92 28.11
N SER A 306 -1.00 -19.09 27.11
CA SER A 306 0.02 -18.03 27.25
C SER A 306 -0.47 -16.89 28.17
N ALA A 307 -1.76 -16.58 28.15
CA ALA A 307 -2.36 -15.56 29.02
C ALA A 307 -2.41 -15.92 30.50
N GLU A 308 -2.20 -17.20 30.86
CA GLU A 308 -2.09 -17.65 32.26
C GLU A 308 -0.70 -17.34 32.88
N GLN A 309 0.27 -16.92 32.04
CA GLN A 309 1.64 -16.59 32.48
C GLN A 309 1.67 -15.16 33.03
N THR A 310 1.46 -14.99 34.32
CA THR A 310 1.53 -13.67 34.99
C THR A 310 2.96 -13.40 35.52
N VAL A 311 3.19 -12.19 36.01
CA VAL A 311 4.49 -11.78 36.61
C VAL A 311 4.84 -12.67 37.78
N GLU A 312 3.86 -13.11 38.59
CA GLU A 312 4.06 -13.98 39.76
C GLU A 312 4.48 -15.40 39.36
N THR A 313 4.08 -15.84 38.15
CA THR A 313 4.43 -17.21 37.67
C THR A 313 5.79 -17.24 36.94
N LEU A 314 6.49 -16.13 36.86
CA LEU A 314 7.82 -16.08 36.25
C LEU A 314 8.84 -16.98 36.94
N ASN A 315 9.68 -17.61 36.12
CA ASN A 315 10.85 -18.31 36.64
C ASN A 315 11.72 -17.30 37.45
N PRO A 316 12.21 -17.64 38.67
CA PRO A 316 13.02 -16.74 39.49
C PRO A 316 14.26 -16.16 38.81
N ARG A 317 14.88 -16.91 37.87
CA ARG A 317 16.02 -16.42 37.09
C ARG A 317 15.60 -15.33 36.07
N GLU A 318 14.43 -15.46 35.51
CA GLU A 318 13.88 -14.48 34.59
C GLU A 318 13.44 -13.23 35.35
N ALA A 319 12.72 -13.39 36.46
CA ALA A 319 12.34 -12.28 37.32
C ALA A 319 13.56 -11.46 37.79
N ALA A 320 14.66 -12.12 38.15
CA ALA A 320 15.89 -11.50 38.62
C ALA A 320 16.64 -10.70 37.51
N ARG A 321 16.41 -11.00 36.23
CA ARG A 321 16.99 -10.24 35.11
C ARG A 321 16.22 -8.98 34.79
N ARG A 322 14.91 -8.94 35.11
CA ARG A 322 14.05 -7.84 34.77
C ARG A 322 14.24 -6.70 35.76
N ARG A 323 14.42 -5.48 35.22
CA ARG A 323 14.49 -4.27 36.05
C ARG A 323 13.11 -3.94 36.58
N ASP A 324 13.02 -3.68 37.87
CA ASP A 324 11.77 -3.30 38.53
C ASP A 324 11.53 -1.78 38.38
N PHE A 325 10.48 -1.41 37.68
CA PHE A 325 10.01 -0.04 37.49
C PHE A 325 8.68 0.24 38.20
N ARG A 326 8.14 -0.74 38.94
CA ARG A 326 6.91 -0.58 39.71
C ARG A 326 7.07 0.53 40.74
N GLY A 327 5.97 1.26 41.01
CA GLY A 327 5.98 2.40 41.92
C GLY A 327 6.46 3.72 41.31
N LEU A 328 6.85 3.72 40.02
CA LEU A 328 7.03 4.96 39.26
C LEU A 328 5.69 5.42 38.63
N PRO A 329 5.45 6.73 38.47
CA PRO A 329 4.21 7.25 37.88
C PRO A 329 4.22 7.13 36.35
N ILE A 330 4.35 5.89 35.87
CA ILE A 330 4.32 5.54 34.46
C ILE A 330 2.87 5.53 33.98
N VAL A 331 2.61 6.13 32.83
CA VAL A 331 1.25 6.25 32.27
C VAL A 331 1.20 5.75 30.84
N THR A 332 0.04 5.23 30.41
CA THR A 332 -0.28 5.03 28.99
C THR A 332 -1.14 6.18 28.47
N ILE A 333 -0.96 6.58 27.19
CA ILE A 333 -1.72 7.67 26.56
C ILE A 333 -2.17 7.20 25.18
N ASP A 334 -3.46 6.91 25.02
CA ASP A 334 -4.03 6.27 23.84
C ASP A 334 -5.33 6.95 23.39
N GLY A 335 -5.89 6.47 22.27
CA GLY A 335 -7.23 6.86 21.83
C GLY A 335 -8.32 6.34 22.77
N GLU A 336 -9.50 6.95 22.74
CA GLU A 336 -10.62 6.63 23.64
C GLU A 336 -11.07 5.17 23.53
N THR A 337 -11.06 4.62 22.31
CA THR A 337 -11.55 3.28 21.99
C THR A 337 -10.45 2.20 22.04
N ALA A 338 -9.18 2.59 22.22
CA ALA A 338 -8.08 1.65 22.30
C ALA A 338 -8.19 0.73 23.52
N ARG A 339 -7.81 -0.55 23.34
CA ARG A 339 -7.80 -1.56 24.40
C ARG A 339 -6.47 -2.32 24.46
N ASP A 340 -5.62 -2.15 23.48
CA ASP A 340 -4.33 -2.79 23.25
C ASP A 340 -3.20 -1.76 23.45
N PHE A 341 -2.91 -1.49 24.75
CA PHE A 341 -1.91 -0.47 25.14
C PHE A 341 -0.52 -1.06 24.96
N ASP A 342 0.15 -0.72 23.86
CA ASP A 342 1.50 -1.17 23.53
C ASP A 342 2.57 -0.46 24.37
N ASP A 343 2.41 0.84 24.65
CA ASP A 343 3.43 1.73 25.19
C ASP A 343 3.01 2.48 26.45
N ALA A 344 3.98 2.65 27.34
CA ALA A 344 3.86 3.45 28.55
C ALA A 344 5.11 4.32 28.71
N VAL A 345 4.96 5.53 29.24
CA VAL A 345 6.01 6.53 29.24
C VAL A 345 6.18 7.21 30.60
N LEU A 346 7.41 7.68 30.85
CA LEU A 346 7.76 8.51 32.01
C LEU A 346 8.87 9.49 31.62
N VAL A 347 8.74 10.75 32.09
CA VAL A 347 9.77 11.79 31.96
C VAL A 347 10.12 12.36 33.31
N ARG A 348 11.40 12.42 33.65
CA ARG A 348 11.86 13.06 34.88
C ARG A 348 13.16 13.86 34.67
N PRO A 349 13.35 14.96 35.40
CA PRO A 349 14.60 15.70 35.37
C PRO A 349 15.70 14.93 36.13
N LEU A 350 16.91 15.00 35.61
CA LEU A 350 18.11 14.48 36.27
C LEU A 350 18.84 15.59 37.02
N ALA A 351 19.67 15.23 38.03
CA ALA A 351 20.42 16.17 38.87
C ALA A 351 21.43 17.02 38.07
N ASN A 352 21.88 16.56 36.91
CA ASN A 352 22.79 17.26 35.99
C ASN A 352 22.06 18.25 35.04
N GLY A 353 20.74 18.43 35.17
CA GLY A 353 19.94 19.32 34.34
C GLY A 353 19.49 18.70 33.01
N ASN A 354 19.82 17.44 32.76
CA ASN A 354 19.29 16.65 31.63
C ASN A 354 17.94 16.04 31.97
N TRP A 355 17.35 15.38 30.99
CA TRP A 355 16.08 14.66 31.10
C TRP A 355 16.32 13.16 31.02
N GLU A 356 15.62 12.40 31.83
CA GLU A 356 15.45 10.96 31.61
C GLU A 356 14.09 10.71 30.97
N LEU A 357 14.07 10.10 29.80
CA LEU A 357 12.89 9.60 29.14
C LEU A 357 12.91 8.08 29.21
N GLN A 358 11.84 7.50 29.79
CA GLN A 358 11.60 6.07 29.82
C GLN A 358 10.45 5.74 28.86
N VAL A 359 10.69 4.80 27.95
CA VAL A 359 9.69 4.24 27.05
C VAL A 359 9.64 2.75 27.31
N HIS A 360 8.48 2.26 27.75
CA HIS A 360 8.24 0.88 28.12
C HIS A 360 7.24 0.28 27.15
N ILE A 361 7.61 -0.82 26.49
CA ILE A 361 6.79 -1.48 25.48
C ILE A 361 6.43 -2.87 25.94
N ALA A 362 5.17 -3.27 25.79
CA ALA A 362 4.67 -4.58 26.14
C ALA A 362 5.57 -5.71 25.60
N ASP A 363 6.07 -6.60 26.46
CA ASP A 363 6.94 -7.70 26.04
C ASP A 363 6.14 -8.85 25.43
N VAL A 364 5.58 -8.63 24.27
CA VAL A 364 4.83 -9.63 23.50
C VAL A 364 5.69 -10.84 23.16
N SER A 365 7.03 -10.65 23.04
CA SER A 365 7.96 -11.72 22.72
C SER A 365 8.10 -12.79 23.80
N HIS A 366 7.69 -12.46 25.04
CA HIS A 366 7.62 -13.43 26.13
C HIS A 366 6.49 -14.46 25.89
N TYR A 367 5.35 -14.00 25.41
CA TYR A 367 4.13 -14.79 25.22
C TYR A 367 4.07 -15.47 23.85
N VAL A 368 4.48 -14.77 22.79
CA VAL A 368 4.46 -15.26 21.40
C VAL A 368 5.83 -15.78 21.01
N ARG A 369 6.05 -17.07 21.21
CA ARG A 369 7.35 -17.72 20.98
C ARG A 369 7.54 -18.14 19.53
N PRO A 370 8.77 -18.09 18.99
CA PRO A 370 9.05 -18.46 17.62
C PRO A 370 8.59 -19.87 17.25
N GLY A 371 7.93 -20.00 16.10
CA GLY A 371 7.52 -21.30 15.52
C GLY A 371 6.28 -21.94 16.13
N THR A 372 5.62 -21.28 17.07
CA THR A 372 4.33 -21.74 17.63
C THR A 372 3.18 -21.46 16.68
N SER A 373 1.99 -22.02 16.93
CA SER A 373 0.80 -21.73 16.12
C SER A 373 0.42 -20.25 16.17
N LEU A 374 0.58 -19.64 17.33
CA LEU A 374 0.33 -18.23 17.59
C LEU A 374 1.30 -17.34 16.81
N ASP A 375 2.58 -17.69 16.77
CA ASP A 375 3.60 -16.97 15.97
C ASP A 375 3.34 -17.07 14.47
N LEU A 376 2.99 -18.25 13.97
CA LEU A 376 2.69 -18.46 12.55
C LEU A 376 1.46 -17.67 12.10
N GLU A 377 0.44 -17.59 12.95
CA GLU A 377 -0.76 -16.79 12.68
C GLU A 377 -0.44 -15.28 12.74
N ALA A 378 0.32 -14.82 13.73
CA ALA A 378 0.75 -13.42 13.82
C ALA A 378 1.57 -12.99 12.58
N ARG A 379 2.46 -13.84 12.09
CA ARG A 379 3.23 -13.63 10.87
C ARG A 379 2.34 -13.56 9.62
N LEU A 380 1.35 -14.46 9.51
CA LEU A 380 0.39 -14.47 8.40
C LEU A 380 -0.42 -13.18 8.34
N ARG A 381 -0.86 -12.67 9.48
CA ARG A 381 -1.56 -11.39 9.61
C ARG A 381 -0.62 -10.22 9.35
N GLY A 382 0.58 -10.25 9.92
CA GLY A 382 1.64 -9.27 9.76
C GLY A 382 1.39 -7.94 10.44
N THR A 383 0.12 -7.50 10.51
CA THR A 383 -0.33 -6.28 11.21
C THR A 383 -1.80 -6.39 11.58
N SER A 384 -2.23 -5.64 12.62
CA SER A 384 -3.65 -5.37 12.85
C SER A 384 -4.20 -4.45 11.77
N VAL A 385 -5.51 -4.53 11.50
CA VAL A 385 -6.23 -3.69 10.54
C VAL A 385 -7.34 -2.96 11.28
N TYR A 386 -7.42 -1.63 11.09
CA TYR A 386 -8.34 -0.77 11.81
C TYR A 386 -9.39 -0.19 10.88
N PHE A 387 -10.60 -0.71 10.96
CA PHE A 387 -11.75 -0.13 10.28
C PHE A 387 -12.45 0.87 11.20
N PRO A 388 -13.23 1.81 10.66
CA PRO A 388 -13.92 2.81 11.47
C PRO A 388 -14.84 2.23 12.56
N ASP A 389 -15.39 1.03 12.33
CA ASP A 389 -16.35 0.37 13.21
C ASP A 389 -15.79 -0.85 13.95
N ARG A 390 -14.62 -1.36 13.55
CA ARG A 390 -14.00 -2.54 14.17
C ARG A 390 -12.51 -2.65 13.86
N ALA A 391 -11.81 -3.49 14.64
CA ALA A 391 -10.44 -3.87 14.37
C ALA A 391 -10.32 -5.38 14.11
N ILE A 392 -9.42 -5.76 13.21
CA ILE A 392 -8.96 -7.14 13.03
C ILE A 392 -7.57 -7.23 13.67
N PRO A 393 -7.44 -7.76 14.88
CA PRO A 393 -6.17 -7.75 15.60
C PRO A 393 -5.18 -8.77 15.01
N MET A 394 -3.89 -8.48 15.13
CA MET A 394 -2.81 -9.42 14.79
C MET A 394 -2.76 -10.60 15.75
N LEU A 395 -3.01 -10.36 17.03
CA LEU A 395 -3.01 -11.37 18.09
C LEU A 395 -4.42 -11.56 18.66
N PRO A 396 -4.76 -12.77 19.16
CA PRO A 396 -6.03 -13.00 19.84
C PRO A 396 -6.27 -12.02 21.00
N PRO A 397 -7.54 -11.65 21.27
CA PRO A 397 -7.89 -10.68 22.33
C PRO A 397 -7.38 -11.01 23.72
N GLN A 398 -7.22 -12.30 24.04
CA GLN A 398 -6.63 -12.78 25.31
C GLN A 398 -5.22 -12.22 25.55
N LEU A 399 -4.48 -11.99 24.47
CA LEU A 399 -3.15 -11.39 24.53
C LEU A 399 -3.21 -9.90 24.19
N SER A 400 -3.79 -9.52 23.04
CA SER A 400 -3.73 -8.12 22.55
C SER A 400 -4.37 -7.13 23.50
N SER A 401 -5.60 -7.38 23.94
CA SER A 401 -6.33 -6.53 24.90
C SER A 401 -6.25 -7.04 26.34
N GLY A 402 -5.70 -8.25 26.53
CA GLY A 402 -5.57 -8.91 27.83
C GLY A 402 -4.17 -8.79 28.42
N MET A 403 -3.42 -9.89 28.38
CA MET A 403 -2.15 -10.05 29.12
C MET A 403 -1.04 -9.10 28.61
N CYS A 404 -0.95 -8.81 27.31
CA CYS A 404 0.08 -7.93 26.78
C CYS A 404 -0.25 -6.45 27.01
N SER A 405 -1.54 -6.06 27.06
CA SER A 405 -1.95 -4.66 27.21
C SER A 405 -1.47 -4.07 28.55
N LEU A 406 -0.82 -2.91 28.52
CA LEU A 406 -0.26 -2.21 29.70
C LEU A 406 -1.36 -1.51 30.50
N ARG A 407 -2.28 -2.31 31.04
CA ARG A 407 -3.43 -1.80 31.82
C ARG A 407 -2.96 -1.19 33.13
N PRO A 408 -3.68 -0.16 33.63
CA PRO A 408 -3.38 0.44 34.92
C PRO A 408 -3.58 -0.54 36.06
N ASP A 409 -2.79 -0.34 37.13
CA ASP A 409 -2.82 -1.13 38.37
C ASP A 409 -2.53 -2.64 38.22
N GLU A 410 -1.98 -3.04 37.07
CA GLU A 410 -1.60 -4.44 36.82
C GLU A 410 -0.10 -4.54 36.46
N ASP A 411 0.57 -5.52 37.09
CA ASP A 411 1.99 -5.82 36.76
C ASP A 411 2.10 -6.36 35.32
N ARG A 412 2.97 -5.75 34.51
CA ARG A 412 3.20 -6.11 33.12
C ARG A 412 4.67 -6.25 32.78
N LEU A 413 4.97 -7.23 31.92
CA LEU A 413 6.28 -7.43 31.35
C LEU A 413 6.51 -6.45 30.21
N VAL A 414 7.68 -5.78 30.23
CA VAL A 414 8.03 -4.80 29.21
C VAL A 414 9.46 -5.00 28.71
N GLN A 415 9.71 -4.51 27.50
CA GLN A 415 11.03 -4.15 27.03
C GLN A 415 11.14 -2.62 27.01
N SER A 416 12.18 -2.10 27.62
CA SER A 416 12.28 -0.69 27.93
C SER A 416 13.50 -0.05 27.28
N CYS A 417 13.35 1.18 26.84
CA CYS A 417 14.43 2.06 26.42
C CYS A 417 14.47 3.27 27.36
N VAL A 418 15.53 3.40 28.14
CA VAL A 418 15.76 4.51 29.08
C VAL A 418 16.81 5.42 28.48
N MET A 419 16.48 6.68 28.26
CA MET A 419 17.31 7.64 27.52
C MET A 419 17.67 8.85 28.37
N GLU A 420 18.96 9.27 28.36
CA GLU A 420 19.38 10.56 28.87
C GLU A 420 19.42 11.59 27.73
N ILE A 421 18.69 12.70 27.90
CA ILE A 421 18.46 13.70 26.87
C ILE A 421 18.89 15.09 27.39
N ASP A 422 19.67 15.82 26.61
CA ASP A 422 20.15 17.16 26.97
C ASP A 422 19.09 18.25 26.73
N ALA A 423 19.39 19.48 27.15
CA ALA A 423 18.54 20.64 26.97
C ALA A 423 18.25 20.97 25.49
N ARG A 424 18.99 20.42 24.54
CA ARG A 424 18.81 20.60 23.10
C ARG A 424 18.01 19.46 22.46
N GLY A 425 17.63 18.45 23.26
CA GLY A 425 16.92 17.25 22.79
C GLY A 425 17.85 16.18 22.19
N GLU A 426 19.19 16.31 22.33
CA GLU A 426 20.13 15.28 21.86
C GLU A 426 20.16 14.12 22.87
N VAL A 427 20.12 12.89 22.40
CA VAL A 427 20.27 11.70 23.24
C VAL A 427 21.78 11.54 23.52
N LEU A 428 22.17 11.63 24.78
CA LEU A 428 23.57 11.52 25.22
C LEU A 428 23.97 10.06 25.47
N GLY A 429 23.04 9.24 25.89
CA GLY A 429 23.17 7.83 26.12
C GLY A 429 21.81 7.18 26.37
N TYR A 430 21.75 5.89 26.25
CA TYR A 430 20.53 5.13 26.52
C TYR A 430 20.86 3.72 26.98
N GLU A 431 19.88 3.06 27.57
CA GLU A 431 19.95 1.67 28.00
C GLU A 431 18.69 0.92 27.53
N VAL A 432 18.88 -0.28 26.96
CA VAL A 432 17.79 -1.18 26.60
C VAL A 432 17.74 -2.34 27.60
N CYS A 433 16.58 -2.65 28.14
CA CYS A 433 16.47 -3.71 29.16
C CYS A 433 15.09 -4.37 29.17
N GLU A 434 15.04 -5.60 29.70
CA GLU A 434 13.79 -6.24 30.10
C GLU A 434 13.34 -5.65 31.44
N GLY A 435 12.02 -5.39 31.62
CA GLY A 435 11.51 -4.78 32.85
C GLY A 435 10.13 -5.32 33.26
N ILE A 436 9.71 -4.85 34.45
CA ILE A 436 8.37 -5.01 34.98
C ILE A 436 7.86 -3.63 35.37
N ILE A 437 6.68 -3.25 34.88
CA ILE A 437 5.99 -2.02 35.24
C ILE A 437 4.62 -2.31 35.88
N CYS A 438 4.10 -1.33 36.61
CA CYS A 438 2.71 -1.23 36.96
C CYS A 438 2.28 0.19 36.52
N SER A 439 1.44 0.29 35.49
CA SER A 439 0.98 1.59 34.97
C SER A 439 0.11 2.27 35.99
N ALA A 440 0.39 3.52 36.35
CA ALA A 440 -0.34 4.28 37.35
C ALA A 440 -1.71 4.73 36.82
N LYS A 441 -1.82 5.02 35.53
CA LYS A 441 -3.08 5.49 34.94
C LYS A 441 -3.09 5.27 33.41
N ARG A 442 -4.27 4.96 32.88
CA ARG A 442 -4.56 5.04 31.45
C ARG A 442 -5.15 6.42 31.15
N MET A 443 -4.54 7.19 30.28
CA MET A 443 -5.01 8.50 29.82
C MET A 443 -5.44 8.44 28.36
N THR A 444 -6.30 9.39 27.96
CA THR A 444 -6.62 9.59 26.55
C THR A 444 -5.92 10.80 25.98
N TYR A 445 -5.72 10.82 24.64
CA TYR A 445 -5.17 12.00 23.98
C TYR A 445 -5.97 13.25 24.25
N THR A 446 -7.31 13.15 24.31
CA THR A 446 -8.21 14.27 24.63
C THR A 446 -8.00 14.79 26.05
N GLN A 447 -7.89 13.91 27.04
CA GLN A 447 -7.65 14.30 28.44
C GLN A 447 -6.29 14.99 28.59
N VAL A 448 -5.22 14.39 28.01
CA VAL A 448 -3.88 15.00 28.07
C VAL A 448 -3.86 16.34 27.34
N GLN A 449 -4.53 16.46 26.20
CA GLN A 449 -4.63 17.75 25.50
C GLN A 449 -5.35 18.80 26.34
N ALA A 450 -6.48 18.46 26.98
CA ALA A 450 -7.20 19.35 27.87
C ALA A 450 -6.34 19.82 29.05
N ILE A 451 -5.55 18.93 29.66
CA ILE A 451 -4.57 19.27 30.69
C ILE A 451 -3.53 20.29 30.18
N LEU A 452 -2.98 20.08 28.98
CA LEU A 452 -1.99 20.96 28.37
C LEU A 452 -2.58 22.32 27.99
N ASP A 453 -3.84 22.36 27.57
CA ASP A 453 -4.57 23.57 27.20
C ASP A 453 -5.06 24.37 28.45
N GLY A 454 -4.91 23.77 29.63
CA GLY A 454 -5.20 24.46 30.92
C GLY A 454 -6.67 24.33 31.38
N ASP A 455 -7.41 23.29 30.89
CA ASP A 455 -8.78 23.03 31.36
C ASP A 455 -8.79 22.75 32.87
N ALA A 456 -9.47 23.58 33.62
CA ALA A 456 -9.46 23.57 35.08
C ALA A 456 -10.07 22.27 35.65
N ALA A 457 -11.15 21.77 35.06
CA ALA A 457 -11.84 20.60 35.54
C ALA A 457 -10.99 19.32 35.36
N THR A 458 -10.43 19.15 34.18
CA THR A 458 -9.56 18.01 33.89
C THR A 458 -8.26 18.07 34.71
N ARG A 459 -7.69 19.26 34.93
CA ARG A 459 -6.48 19.43 35.76
C ARG A 459 -6.77 19.12 37.24
N GLU A 460 -7.96 19.40 37.75
CA GLU A 460 -8.36 19.05 39.11
C GLU A 460 -8.55 17.52 39.24
N GLU A 461 -9.16 16.87 38.25
CA GLU A 461 -9.36 15.42 38.23
C GLU A 461 -8.03 14.65 38.26
N PHE A 462 -7.00 15.14 37.53
CA PHE A 462 -5.69 14.49 37.41
C PHE A 462 -4.55 15.27 38.08
N LEU A 463 -4.84 15.99 39.18
CA LEU A 463 -3.94 16.94 39.82
C LEU A 463 -2.53 16.38 40.09
N GLU A 464 -2.43 15.13 40.49
CA GLU A 464 -1.14 14.48 40.80
C GLU A 464 -0.27 14.23 39.54
N LEU A 465 -0.90 14.05 38.37
CA LEU A 465 -0.23 13.75 37.08
C LEU A 465 0.01 15.01 36.22
N VAL A 466 -0.60 16.15 36.55
CA VAL A 466 -0.41 17.40 35.79
C VAL A 466 1.07 17.77 35.64
N PRO A 467 1.92 17.73 36.69
CA PRO A 467 3.33 18.04 36.54
C PRO A 467 4.09 17.06 35.63
N GLU A 468 3.63 15.80 35.54
CA GLU A 468 4.22 14.80 34.65
C GLU A 468 3.95 15.16 33.18
N PHE A 469 2.69 15.53 32.85
CA PHE A 469 2.35 15.91 31.48
C PHE A 469 3.00 17.23 31.05
N GLU A 470 3.14 18.18 31.94
CA GLU A 470 3.88 19.43 31.69
C GLU A 470 5.37 19.15 31.36
N ARG A 471 6.02 18.24 32.10
CA ARG A 471 7.38 17.79 31.84
C ARG A 471 7.50 17.03 30.52
N MET A 472 6.54 16.13 30.22
CA MET A 472 6.47 15.41 28.95
C MET A 472 6.35 16.39 27.78
N TYR A 473 5.51 17.39 27.91
CA TYR A 473 5.32 18.43 26.90
C TYR A 473 6.60 19.25 26.68
N GLU A 474 7.27 19.69 27.76
CA GLU A 474 8.53 20.41 27.64
C GLU A 474 9.61 19.61 26.92
N LEU A 475 9.75 18.32 27.25
CA LEU A 475 10.72 17.46 26.58
C LEU A 475 10.33 17.23 25.11
N ALA A 476 9.06 17.01 24.82
CA ALA A 476 8.57 16.81 23.44
C ALA A 476 8.87 18.02 22.55
N LEU A 477 8.75 19.24 23.06
CA LEU A 477 9.13 20.46 22.34
C LEU A 477 10.64 20.47 21.98
N LYS A 478 11.51 19.99 22.87
CA LYS A 478 12.97 19.91 22.63
C LYS A 478 13.29 18.84 21.58
N LEU A 479 12.64 17.68 21.66
CA LEU A 479 12.78 16.59 20.67
C LEU A 479 12.29 17.01 19.28
N ASN A 480 11.15 17.65 19.21
CA ASN A 480 10.61 18.18 17.95
C ASN A 480 11.56 19.24 17.36
N ALA A 481 12.11 20.12 18.18
CA ALA A 481 13.10 21.11 17.74
C ALA A 481 14.38 20.45 17.23
N LYS A 482 14.89 19.38 17.88
CA LYS A 482 15.99 18.55 17.37
C LYS A 482 15.68 17.96 16.01
N ARG A 483 14.50 17.34 15.86
CA ARG A 483 14.05 16.72 14.61
C ARG A 483 13.97 17.74 13.48
N LYS A 484 13.43 18.93 13.74
CA LYS A 484 13.42 20.06 12.80
C LYS A 484 14.83 20.51 12.42
N ARG A 485 15.78 20.63 13.36
CA ARG A 485 17.18 20.98 13.06
C ARG A 485 17.84 19.94 12.16
N ARG A 486 17.57 18.65 12.39
CA ARG A 486 18.09 17.54 11.57
C ARG A 486 17.53 17.57 10.16
N GLY A 487 16.34 18.15 9.96
CA GLY A 487 15.69 18.30 8.66
C GLY A 487 14.61 17.28 8.38
N SER A 488 14.02 16.67 9.40
CA SER A 488 12.85 15.80 9.25
C SER A 488 11.71 16.53 8.54
N ILE A 489 11.07 15.86 7.59
CA ILE A 489 9.91 16.36 6.87
C ILE A 489 8.67 16.05 7.71
N ASP A 490 7.94 17.08 8.10
CA ASP A 490 6.67 16.95 8.81
C ASP A 490 5.55 17.43 7.88
N PHE A 491 4.65 16.51 7.49
CA PHE A 491 3.48 16.82 6.70
C PHE A 491 2.27 16.88 7.64
N ASP A 492 1.75 18.07 7.83
CA ASP A 492 0.51 18.26 8.60
C ASP A 492 -0.70 18.18 7.65
N LEU A 493 -0.91 16.99 7.09
CA LEU A 493 -2.06 16.74 6.23
C LEU A 493 -3.26 16.35 7.09
N PRO A 494 -4.41 17.01 6.92
CA PRO A 494 -5.61 16.63 7.63
C PRO A 494 -6.10 15.27 7.17
N GLU A 495 -6.36 14.38 8.12
CA GLU A 495 -6.99 13.09 7.85
C GLU A 495 -8.48 13.17 8.12
N PRO A 496 -9.33 12.72 7.21
CA PRO A 496 -10.77 12.66 7.43
C PRO A 496 -11.10 11.53 8.42
N VAL A 497 -11.82 11.85 9.48
CA VAL A 497 -12.37 10.88 10.43
C VAL A 497 -13.89 10.83 10.24
N ILE A 498 -14.40 9.61 10.09
CA ILE A 498 -15.84 9.37 9.96
C ILE A 498 -16.41 9.25 11.38
N GLN A 499 -17.37 10.10 11.70
CA GLN A 499 -18.14 10.02 12.94
C GLN A 499 -19.44 9.25 12.68
N PHE A 500 -19.79 8.39 13.64
CA PHE A 500 -21.01 7.58 13.61
C PHE A 500 -21.95 8.01 14.72
N ASP A 501 -23.24 7.97 14.43
CA ASP A 501 -24.27 8.08 15.45
C ASP A 501 -24.32 6.79 16.31
N PRO A 502 -25.07 6.77 17.44
CA PRO A 502 -25.22 5.57 18.27
C PRO A 502 -25.80 4.38 17.53
N GLU A 503 -26.56 4.62 16.46
CA GLU A 503 -27.17 3.62 15.58
C GLU A 503 -26.19 3.08 14.53
N GLY A 504 -24.97 3.65 14.46
CA GLY A 504 -23.92 3.24 13.54
C GLY A 504 -24.03 3.83 12.12
N ASN A 505 -24.91 4.82 11.89
CA ASN A 505 -24.95 5.56 10.64
C ASN A 505 -23.87 6.64 10.63
N MET A 506 -23.41 7.01 9.45
CA MET A 506 -22.46 8.11 9.31
C MET A 506 -23.15 9.45 9.60
N GLU A 507 -22.70 10.12 10.64
CA GLU A 507 -23.20 11.44 11.04
C GLU A 507 -22.42 12.55 10.33
N ALA A 508 -21.08 12.47 10.36
CA ALA A 508 -20.23 13.51 9.82
C ALA A 508 -18.87 12.96 9.35
N ILE A 509 -18.21 13.73 8.49
CA ILE A 509 -16.79 13.58 8.19
C ILE A 509 -16.09 14.80 8.75
N VAL A 510 -15.26 14.61 9.77
CA VAL A 510 -14.56 15.69 10.46
C VAL A 510 -13.06 15.62 10.19
N ARG A 511 -12.41 16.75 10.34
CA ARG A 511 -10.96 16.81 10.29
C ARG A 511 -10.37 16.25 11.59
N SER A 512 -9.43 15.32 11.49
CA SER A 512 -8.63 14.89 12.63
C SER A 512 -7.81 16.07 13.16
N GLU A 513 -7.94 16.36 14.45
CA GLU A 513 -7.11 17.35 15.12
C GLU A 513 -5.91 16.65 15.77
N ARG A 514 -4.72 16.94 15.27
CA ARG A 514 -3.47 16.42 15.81
C ARG A 514 -2.88 17.38 16.83
N GLY A 515 -3.35 17.25 18.09
CA GLY A 515 -2.86 18.03 19.21
C GLY A 515 -1.44 17.67 19.66
N TRP A 516 -0.92 18.41 20.65
CA TRP A 516 0.38 18.12 21.25
C TRP A 516 0.38 16.82 22.04
N SER A 517 -0.75 16.36 22.55
CA SER A 517 -0.88 15.06 23.18
C SER A 517 -0.47 13.90 22.25
N HIS A 518 -0.83 13.94 20.98
CA HIS A 518 -0.39 12.98 19.96
C HIS A 518 1.09 13.16 19.63
N ARG A 519 1.53 14.41 19.44
CA ARG A 519 2.92 14.72 19.06
C ARG A 519 3.93 14.31 20.10
N LEU A 520 3.60 14.44 21.41
CA LEU A 520 4.54 14.06 22.47
C LEU A 520 4.79 12.54 22.46
N ILE A 521 3.77 11.71 22.33
CA ILE A 521 3.93 10.26 22.22
C ILE A 521 4.74 9.91 20.95
N GLU A 522 4.42 10.53 19.82
CA GLU A 522 5.18 10.33 18.59
C GLU A 522 6.68 10.64 18.76
N GLU A 523 7.05 11.79 19.35
CA GLU A 523 8.46 12.14 19.55
C GLU A 523 9.17 11.15 20.48
N PHE A 524 8.49 10.62 21.51
CA PHE A 524 9.06 9.62 22.42
C PHE A 524 9.26 8.27 21.71
N MET A 525 8.26 7.83 20.93
CA MET A 525 8.34 6.60 20.15
C MET A 525 9.41 6.68 19.05
N LEU A 526 9.51 7.82 18.35
CA LEU A 526 10.57 8.06 17.37
C LEU A 526 11.96 7.96 18.02
N SER A 527 12.13 8.54 19.20
CA SER A 527 13.41 8.50 19.93
C SER A 527 13.78 7.08 20.36
N ALA A 528 12.83 6.32 20.92
CA ALA A 528 13.06 4.94 21.30
C ALA A 528 13.38 4.04 20.09
N ASN A 529 12.63 4.18 18.98
CA ASN A 529 12.86 3.44 17.72
C ASN A 529 14.27 3.72 17.15
N GLU A 530 14.75 4.97 17.20
CA GLU A 530 16.10 5.34 16.77
C GLU A 530 17.18 4.74 17.68
N CYS A 531 16.98 4.76 18.99
CA CYS A 531 17.90 4.18 19.97
C CYS A 531 18.03 2.65 19.77
N VAL A 532 16.90 1.94 19.69
CA VAL A 532 16.91 0.49 19.50
C VAL A 532 17.52 0.11 18.15
N ALA A 533 17.19 0.82 17.07
CA ALA A 533 17.79 0.58 15.74
C ALA A 533 19.31 0.73 15.79
N THR A 534 19.81 1.82 16.41
CA THR A 534 21.25 2.10 16.54
C THR A 534 21.94 1.07 17.44
N TRP A 535 21.27 0.64 18.51
CA TRP A 535 21.80 -0.38 19.42
C TRP A 535 21.99 -1.72 18.71
N ILE A 536 20.96 -2.22 17.99
CA ILE A 536 21.06 -3.49 17.26
C ILE A 536 22.12 -3.40 16.17
N GLU A 537 22.19 -2.28 15.44
CA GLU A 537 23.22 -2.06 14.41
C GLU A 537 24.64 -2.12 14.98
N SER A 538 24.84 -1.57 16.21
CA SER A 538 26.13 -1.65 16.92
C SER A 538 26.57 -3.07 17.27
N GLN A 539 25.60 -4.00 17.44
CA GLN A 539 25.87 -5.42 17.67
C GLN A 539 26.34 -6.16 16.40
N ARG A 540 26.22 -5.53 15.22
CA ARG A 540 26.61 -6.09 13.90
C ARG A 540 25.88 -7.39 13.55
N VAL A 541 24.66 -7.58 14.00
CA VAL A 541 23.82 -8.72 13.66
C VAL A 541 22.75 -8.30 12.64
N PRO A 542 22.26 -9.23 11.80
CA PRO A 542 21.13 -8.96 10.92
C PRO A 542 19.88 -8.54 11.71
N SER A 543 19.14 -7.56 11.20
CA SER A 543 17.92 -7.05 11.83
C SER A 543 16.86 -6.65 10.78
N ILE A 544 15.72 -6.16 11.25
CA ILE A 544 14.71 -5.53 10.41
C ILE A 544 14.70 -4.03 10.69
N TYR A 545 14.82 -3.26 9.61
CA TYR A 545 14.76 -1.80 9.63
C TYR A 545 13.51 -1.28 8.95
N ARG A 546 13.00 -0.16 9.40
CA ARG A 546 12.00 0.63 8.68
C ARG A 546 12.70 1.65 7.83
N ILE A 547 12.81 1.39 6.54
CA ILE A 547 13.58 2.21 5.61
C ILE A 547 12.67 3.11 4.77
N HIS A 548 13.19 4.29 4.44
CA HIS A 548 12.59 5.21 3.49
C HIS A 548 13.67 5.69 2.52
N GLU A 549 13.64 5.16 1.33
CA GLU A 549 14.65 5.43 0.30
C GLU A 549 14.54 6.87 -0.24
N ILE A 550 15.62 7.35 -0.82
CA ILE A 550 15.67 8.64 -1.53
C ILE A 550 14.63 8.65 -2.65
N PRO A 551 13.91 9.76 -2.86
CA PRO A 551 12.94 9.93 -3.94
C PRO A 551 13.54 9.68 -5.32
N ASP A 552 12.70 9.20 -6.25
CA ASP A 552 13.10 8.99 -7.64
C ASP A 552 13.36 10.34 -8.34
N PRO A 553 14.51 10.50 -9.04
CA PRO A 553 14.86 11.76 -9.73
C PRO A 553 13.77 12.26 -10.68
N LYS A 554 13.07 11.36 -11.37
CA LYS A 554 11.98 11.73 -12.29
C LYS A 554 10.81 12.38 -11.55
N ARG A 555 10.39 11.78 -10.41
CA ARG A 555 9.32 12.34 -9.57
C ARG A 555 9.69 13.68 -8.95
N ILE A 556 10.97 13.86 -8.61
CA ILE A 556 11.48 15.13 -8.09
C ILE A 556 11.35 16.24 -9.15
N VAL A 557 11.75 15.96 -10.41
CA VAL A 557 11.63 16.90 -11.51
C VAL A 557 10.16 17.23 -11.79
N GLU A 558 9.29 16.23 -11.83
CA GLU A 558 7.84 16.42 -12.03
C GLU A 558 7.22 17.27 -10.92
N PHE A 559 7.66 17.06 -9.68
CA PHE A 559 7.24 17.87 -8.54
C PHE A 559 7.76 19.33 -8.68
N GLU A 560 9.04 19.51 -8.97
CA GLU A 560 9.66 20.83 -9.11
C GLU A 560 9.00 21.66 -10.22
N GLU A 561 8.71 21.05 -11.37
CA GLU A 561 7.97 21.68 -12.46
C GLU A 561 6.59 22.16 -12.01
N THR A 562 5.90 21.35 -11.22
CA THR A 562 4.57 21.70 -10.70
C THR A 562 4.67 22.78 -9.62
N ALA A 563 5.59 22.68 -8.67
CA ALA A 563 5.81 23.64 -7.59
C ALA A 563 6.20 25.03 -8.15
N SER A 564 6.98 25.06 -9.25
CA SER A 564 7.38 26.31 -9.91
C SER A 564 6.21 27.11 -10.45
N GLN A 565 5.11 26.46 -10.84
CA GLN A 565 3.88 27.15 -11.29
C GLN A 565 3.19 27.91 -10.16
N PHE A 566 3.44 27.51 -8.90
CA PHE A 566 3.01 28.23 -7.70
C PHE A 566 4.06 29.22 -7.18
N GLY A 567 5.21 29.35 -7.86
CA GLY A 567 6.30 30.21 -7.44
C GLY A 567 7.21 29.61 -6.35
N TYR A 568 7.15 28.30 -6.15
CA TYR A 568 7.95 27.58 -5.15
C TYR A 568 8.98 26.67 -5.84
N SER A 569 10.05 26.37 -5.13
CA SER A 569 11.13 25.49 -5.58
C SER A 569 11.77 24.79 -4.41
N LEU A 570 12.22 23.54 -4.62
CA LEU A 570 13.09 22.81 -3.69
C LEU A 570 14.52 23.42 -3.61
N GLY A 571 14.83 24.36 -4.52
CA GLY A 571 16.10 25.09 -4.50
C GLY A 571 17.19 24.49 -5.38
N PHE A 572 16.82 23.74 -6.42
CA PHE A 572 17.77 23.28 -7.43
C PHE A 572 18.16 24.44 -8.35
N SER A 573 19.37 24.97 -8.20
CA SER A 573 19.82 26.12 -8.99
C SER A 573 20.20 25.77 -10.44
N ASN A 574 20.43 24.49 -10.78
CA ASN A 574 20.66 24.04 -12.17
C ASN A 574 20.48 22.51 -12.24
N LEU A 575 19.39 22.05 -12.81
CA LEU A 575 19.21 20.66 -13.22
C LEU A 575 20.17 20.37 -14.38
N ARG A 576 21.30 19.73 -14.13
CA ARG A 576 22.17 19.23 -15.19
C ARG A 576 21.52 18.00 -15.80
N VAL A 577 20.87 18.20 -16.94
CA VAL A 577 20.29 17.11 -17.72
C VAL A 577 21.36 16.56 -18.66
N LYS A 578 21.76 15.32 -18.48
CA LYS A 578 22.68 14.63 -19.38
C LYS A 578 21.88 14.10 -20.56
N ARG A 579 22.09 14.69 -21.74
CA ARG A 579 21.47 14.23 -22.99
C ARG A 579 22.24 13.02 -23.49
N ILE A 580 21.66 11.83 -23.37
CA ILE A 580 22.21 10.62 -23.95
C ILE A 580 21.58 10.42 -25.33
N GLN A 581 22.39 10.57 -26.36
CA GLN A 581 21.99 10.19 -27.71
C GLN A 581 22.17 8.68 -27.88
N THR A 582 21.10 7.93 -27.96
CA THR A 582 21.17 6.54 -28.41
C THR A 582 21.39 6.54 -29.91
N LYS A 583 22.54 5.99 -30.35
CA LYS A 583 22.79 5.73 -31.76
C LYS A 583 21.70 4.83 -32.29
N GLY A 584 20.90 5.35 -33.24
CA GLY A 584 19.92 4.55 -33.95
C GLY A 584 20.63 3.44 -34.70
N ASP A 585 20.47 2.19 -34.24
CA ASP A 585 21.04 1.04 -34.92
C ASP A 585 20.16 0.70 -36.13
N ARG A 586 20.85 0.61 -37.29
CA ARG A 586 20.41 0.10 -38.59
C ARG A 586 19.57 1.01 -39.50
N ARG A 587 20.11 1.16 -40.68
CA ARG A 587 19.50 1.73 -41.90
C ARG A 587 18.21 0.97 -42.23
N ASP A 588 17.13 1.69 -42.35
CA ASP A 588 15.91 1.17 -42.94
C ASP A 588 16.13 0.98 -44.45
N VAL A 589 15.46 0.01 -45.06
CA VAL A 589 15.57 -0.44 -46.46
C VAL A 589 15.34 0.77 -47.47
N ARG A 590 14.93 1.92 -46.98
CA ARG A 590 14.69 3.14 -47.79
C ARG A 590 15.68 4.30 -47.57
N GLY A 591 16.77 4.09 -46.87
CA GLY A 591 17.89 5.05 -46.85
C GLY A 591 17.65 6.36 -46.09
N THR A 592 16.57 6.51 -45.31
CA THR A 592 16.31 7.70 -44.49
C THR A 592 16.96 7.58 -43.12
N ASN A 593 17.81 8.56 -42.79
CA ASN A 593 18.41 8.67 -41.44
C ASN A 593 17.30 8.81 -40.39
N ARG A 594 17.10 7.84 -39.54
CA ARG A 594 16.31 8.02 -38.31
C ARG A 594 17.06 8.99 -37.40
N GLN A 595 16.40 10.05 -37.01
CA GLN A 595 16.88 10.98 -35.97
C GLN A 595 17.13 10.18 -34.68
N ALA A 596 18.35 10.32 -34.15
CA ALA A 596 18.71 9.76 -32.87
C ALA A 596 17.73 10.27 -31.78
N LYS A 597 17.08 9.38 -31.06
CA LYS A 597 16.28 9.78 -29.90
C LYS A 597 17.23 10.29 -28.82
N VAL A 598 17.03 11.52 -28.40
CA VAL A 598 17.71 12.10 -27.25
C VAL A 598 16.91 11.69 -26.01
N HIS A 599 17.49 10.87 -25.16
CA HIS A 599 16.96 10.60 -23.83
C HIS A 599 17.62 11.57 -22.87
N GLU A 600 16.83 12.38 -22.21
CA GLU A 600 17.29 13.23 -21.12
C GLU A 600 17.26 12.40 -19.84
N VAL A 601 18.44 12.02 -19.36
CA VAL A 601 18.59 11.34 -18.07
C VAL A 601 19.08 12.38 -17.07
N ALA A 602 18.30 12.63 -16.02
CA ALA A 602 18.75 13.47 -14.93
C ALA A 602 20.00 12.82 -14.30
N GLU A 603 21.09 13.58 -14.24
CA GLU A 603 22.23 13.22 -13.40
C GLU A 603 21.73 13.15 -11.94
N ALA A 604 22.29 12.28 -11.11
CA ALA A 604 21.85 12.12 -9.72
C ALA A 604 21.62 13.49 -9.04
N ILE A 605 20.36 13.79 -8.73
CA ILE A 605 19.98 15.06 -8.11
C ILE A 605 20.32 14.93 -6.63
N PRO A 606 21.18 15.77 -6.06
CA PRO A 606 21.48 15.73 -4.62
C PRO A 606 20.26 16.26 -3.84
N VAL A 607 19.33 15.37 -3.53
CA VAL A 607 18.13 15.67 -2.76
C VAL A 607 18.39 15.36 -1.29
N THR A 608 18.03 16.30 -0.44
CA THR A 608 18.10 16.12 1.02
C THR A 608 16.72 16.37 1.64
N PRO A 609 16.41 15.74 2.78
CA PRO A 609 15.18 16.00 3.53
C PRO A 609 14.99 17.48 3.88
N GLN A 610 16.07 18.19 4.20
CA GLN A 610 16.06 19.62 4.53
C GLN A 610 15.50 20.50 3.39
N MET A 611 15.61 20.07 2.13
CA MET A 611 15.06 20.82 1.00
C MET A 611 13.54 20.79 1.04
N TYR A 612 12.96 19.60 1.28
CA TYR A 612 11.53 19.42 1.47
C TYR A 612 11.01 20.17 2.71
N GLN A 613 11.71 20.03 3.84
CA GLN A 613 11.36 20.73 5.08
C GLN A 613 11.34 22.26 4.92
N ARG A 614 12.33 22.83 4.22
CA ARG A 614 12.33 24.27 3.93
C ARG A 614 11.15 24.69 3.08
N LEU A 615 10.70 23.83 2.19
CA LEU A 615 9.55 24.10 1.35
C LEU A 615 8.25 23.99 2.19
N THR A 616 8.08 22.98 3.03
CA THR A 616 6.93 22.88 3.95
C THR A 616 6.84 24.11 4.84
N ALA A 617 7.95 24.58 5.42
CA ALA A 617 7.98 25.81 6.22
C ALA A 617 7.59 27.08 5.43
N LYS A 618 7.88 27.14 4.12
CA LYS A 618 7.51 28.29 3.25
C LYS A 618 6.04 28.31 2.87
N ILE A 619 5.40 27.16 2.77
CA ILE A 619 3.99 27.04 2.36
C ILE A 619 3.03 27.01 3.54
N ALA A 620 3.52 26.81 4.75
CA ALA A 620 2.71 26.73 5.98
C ALA A 620 1.78 27.94 6.14
N GLY A 621 0.50 27.69 6.38
CA GLY A 621 -0.56 28.70 6.53
C GLY A 621 -1.01 29.37 5.24
N LYS A 622 -0.53 28.90 4.06
CA LYS A 622 -0.90 29.47 2.75
C LYS A 622 -1.98 28.62 2.06
N PRO A 623 -2.77 29.21 1.16
CA PRO A 623 -3.80 28.47 0.42
C PRO A 623 -3.27 27.27 -0.35
N GLU A 624 -2.00 27.33 -0.80
CA GLU A 624 -1.35 26.30 -1.59
C GLU A 624 -0.75 25.17 -0.73
N GLU A 625 -0.72 25.31 0.58
CA GLU A 625 -0.07 24.37 1.49
C GLU A 625 -0.56 22.95 1.28
N ARG A 626 -1.87 22.77 1.23
CA ARG A 626 -2.49 21.45 1.11
C ARG A 626 -2.09 20.74 -0.20
N ILE A 627 -2.21 21.46 -1.31
CA ILE A 627 -1.92 20.86 -2.61
C ILE A 627 -0.43 20.57 -2.79
N LEU A 628 0.44 21.47 -2.34
CA LEU A 628 1.88 21.28 -2.45
C LEU A 628 2.37 20.18 -1.51
N SER A 629 1.82 20.07 -0.29
CA SER A 629 2.12 18.98 0.65
C SER A 629 1.71 17.61 0.09
N TYR A 630 0.52 17.51 -0.51
CA TYR A 630 0.06 16.31 -1.21
C TYR A 630 0.97 15.91 -2.37
N LEU A 631 1.38 16.88 -3.20
CA LEU A 631 2.29 16.63 -4.32
C LEU A 631 3.71 16.28 -3.85
N MET A 632 4.18 16.88 -2.77
CA MET A 632 5.44 16.51 -2.12
C MET A 632 5.41 15.06 -1.65
N LEU A 633 4.36 14.66 -0.92
CA LEU A 633 4.19 13.28 -0.45
C LEU A 633 4.20 12.28 -1.62
N ARG A 634 3.51 12.60 -2.72
CA ARG A 634 3.51 11.76 -3.94
C ARG A 634 4.87 11.68 -4.63
N SER A 635 5.74 12.65 -4.46
CA SER A 635 7.10 12.62 -5.00
C SER A 635 8.03 11.69 -4.24
N LEU A 636 7.73 11.40 -2.97
CA LEU A 636 8.47 10.49 -2.12
C LEU A 636 8.21 9.01 -2.48
N LYS A 637 9.10 8.14 -2.05
CA LYS A 637 8.85 6.70 -2.04
C LYS A 637 8.03 6.32 -0.80
N GLN A 638 7.39 5.17 -0.82
CA GLN A 638 6.75 4.61 0.37
C GLN A 638 7.80 3.96 1.27
N ALA A 639 7.70 4.17 2.58
CA ALA A 639 8.51 3.47 3.55
C ALA A 639 8.17 1.96 3.53
N ARG A 640 9.16 1.12 3.84
CA ARG A 640 9.00 -0.34 3.86
C ARG A 640 9.95 -0.99 4.87
N TYR A 641 9.71 -2.23 5.20
CA TYR A 641 10.65 -3.02 5.98
C TYR A 641 11.74 -3.61 5.09
N SER A 642 12.95 -3.74 5.64
CA SER A 642 14.10 -4.34 4.97
C SER A 642 15.11 -4.84 5.99
N GLU A 643 15.84 -5.89 5.65
CA GLU A 643 16.99 -6.36 6.42
C GLU A 643 18.24 -5.46 6.22
N GLN A 644 18.22 -4.61 5.20
CA GLN A 644 19.30 -3.67 4.90
C GLN A 644 18.94 -2.27 5.38
N ASN A 645 19.78 -1.67 6.19
CA ASN A 645 19.65 -0.29 6.61
C ASN A 645 20.12 0.65 5.48
N VAL A 646 19.20 1.44 4.91
CA VAL A 646 19.51 2.53 3.98
C VAL A 646 19.09 3.89 4.52
N GLY A 647 18.72 3.93 5.82
CA GLY A 647 18.21 5.10 6.51
C GLY A 647 16.73 5.39 6.22
N HIS A 648 16.22 6.40 6.90
CA HIS A 648 14.83 6.85 6.73
C HIS A 648 14.80 8.31 6.27
N PHE A 649 14.67 8.52 4.96
CA PHE A 649 14.77 9.85 4.33
C PHE A 649 13.84 10.89 4.95
N ALA A 650 12.53 10.60 5.07
CA ALA A 650 11.57 11.58 5.60
C ALA A 650 11.86 11.99 7.06
N LEU A 651 12.32 11.07 7.90
CA LEU A 651 12.72 11.35 9.29
C LEU A 651 14.13 11.97 9.39
N ALA A 652 14.85 12.02 8.28
CA ALA A 652 16.27 12.38 8.28
C ALA A 652 17.08 11.55 9.29
N SER A 653 16.73 10.26 9.47
CA SER A 653 17.37 9.36 10.43
C SER A 653 18.30 8.36 9.71
N PRO A 654 19.55 8.19 10.18
CA PRO A 654 20.49 7.25 9.56
C PRO A 654 20.15 5.79 9.84
N SER A 655 19.48 5.51 10.96
CA SER A 655 19.03 4.16 11.35
C SER A 655 17.67 4.27 12.04
N TYR A 656 16.73 3.48 11.60
CA TYR A 656 15.38 3.49 12.15
C TYR A 656 14.72 2.11 12.05
N THR A 657 14.09 1.69 13.11
CA THR A 657 13.28 0.46 13.16
C THR A 657 11.95 0.72 13.84
N HIS A 658 11.04 -0.21 13.74
CA HIS A 658 9.84 -0.23 14.56
C HIS A 658 10.06 -1.19 15.75
N PHE A 659 9.88 -0.67 16.96
CA PHE A 659 10.02 -1.38 18.21
C PHE A 659 8.80 -1.19 19.12
N THR A 660 8.05 -0.12 18.92
CA THR A 660 7.11 0.42 19.91
C THR A 660 5.69 -0.12 19.84
N SER A 661 5.36 -1.08 18.94
CA SER A 661 4.01 -1.64 18.87
C SER A 661 3.97 -3.12 18.49
N PRO A 662 4.51 -4.03 19.31
CA PRO A 662 4.58 -5.48 19.02
C PRO A 662 3.22 -6.20 19.13
N ILE A 663 2.21 -5.63 19.77
CA ILE A 663 0.85 -6.19 19.83
C ILE A 663 0.21 -6.17 18.44
N ARG A 664 0.50 -5.13 17.64
CA ARG A 664 -0.17 -4.89 16.37
C ARG A 664 0.74 -4.92 15.14
N ARG A 665 2.08 -5.04 15.29
CA ARG A 665 3.01 -5.13 14.15
C ARG A 665 4.00 -6.27 14.35
N TYR A 666 4.03 -7.22 13.42
CA TYR A 666 4.92 -8.37 13.48
C TYR A 666 6.42 -8.02 13.42
N PRO A 667 6.89 -7.03 12.62
CA PRO A 667 8.29 -6.61 12.66
C PRO A 667 8.77 -6.13 14.03
N ASP A 668 7.92 -5.45 14.79
CA ASP A 668 8.24 -5.01 16.16
C ASP A 668 8.46 -6.21 17.07
N LEU A 669 7.62 -7.24 16.96
CA LEU A 669 7.79 -8.50 17.68
C LEU A 669 9.13 -9.19 17.36
N ILE A 670 9.55 -9.15 16.08
CA ILE A 670 10.86 -9.66 15.67
C ILE A 670 12.00 -8.85 16.28
N VAL A 671 11.89 -7.53 16.32
CA VAL A 671 12.87 -6.65 16.98
C VAL A 671 12.96 -6.95 18.49
N HIS A 672 11.82 -7.17 19.16
CA HIS A 672 11.79 -7.56 20.57
C HIS A 672 12.49 -8.90 20.81
N ARG A 673 12.31 -9.88 19.94
CA ARG A 673 13.01 -11.18 20.03
C ARG A 673 14.52 -11.01 19.89
N LEU A 674 14.95 -10.25 18.88
CA LEU A 674 16.37 -9.95 18.66
C LEU A 674 16.97 -9.26 19.87
N LEU A 675 16.31 -8.25 20.41
CA LEU A 675 16.76 -7.50 21.58
C LEU A 675 16.90 -8.43 22.78
N ARG A 676 15.88 -9.24 23.09
CA ARG A 676 15.89 -10.21 24.18
C ARG A 676 17.02 -11.22 24.03
N ASP A 677 17.15 -11.84 22.86
CA ASP A 677 18.16 -12.87 22.62
C ASP A 677 19.57 -12.31 22.76
N LEU A 678 19.84 -11.09 22.30
CA LEU A 678 21.12 -10.42 22.44
C LEU A 678 21.43 -10.07 23.92
N LEU A 679 20.47 -9.52 24.65
CA LEU A 679 20.63 -9.22 26.08
C LEU A 679 20.90 -10.50 26.88
N GLN A 680 20.20 -11.60 26.59
CA GLN A 680 20.39 -12.89 27.24
C GLN A 680 21.73 -13.54 26.86
N ALA A 681 22.26 -13.23 25.67
CA ALA A 681 23.62 -13.63 25.28
C ALA A 681 24.73 -12.78 25.92
N GLY A 682 24.38 -11.76 26.73
CA GLY A 682 25.32 -10.90 27.46
C GLY A 682 25.79 -9.68 26.69
N ALA A 683 25.03 -9.22 25.69
CA ALA A 683 25.33 -7.94 25.05
C ALA A 683 25.20 -6.78 26.05
N ASP A 684 26.09 -5.79 25.93
CA ASP A 684 26.01 -4.57 26.75
C ASP A 684 24.70 -3.82 26.45
N PRO A 685 23.83 -3.61 27.44
CA PRO A 685 22.55 -2.95 27.24
C PRO A 685 22.68 -1.45 26.89
N ARG A 686 23.86 -0.86 27.06
CA ARG A 686 24.10 0.58 26.92
C ARG A 686 24.41 0.96 25.48
N GLY A 687 23.83 2.08 25.05
CA GLY A 687 24.10 2.70 23.76
C GLY A 687 24.70 4.10 23.92
N GLY A 688 25.45 4.51 22.89
CA GLY A 688 26.11 5.82 22.87
C GLY A 688 25.19 6.96 22.43
N ALA A 689 25.76 8.15 22.24
CA ALA A 689 24.99 9.33 21.83
C ALA A 689 24.41 9.25 20.42
N ILE A 690 23.20 9.77 20.24
CA ILE A 690 22.52 9.94 18.95
C ILE A 690 22.34 11.43 18.69
N LEU A 691 23.25 11.99 17.90
CA LEU A 691 23.31 13.43 17.64
C LEU A 691 22.65 13.80 16.32
N SER A 692 21.96 14.93 16.29
CA SER A 692 21.36 15.50 15.07
C SER A 692 22.37 15.85 13.98
N SER A 693 23.64 16.03 14.34
CA SER A 693 24.76 16.29 13.44
C SER A 693 25.40 15.02 12.84
N ALA A 694 24.91 13.83 13.21
CA ALA A 694 25.44 12.58 12.66
C ALA A 694 25.33 12.53 11.12
N PRO A 695 26.34 12.00 10.41
CA PRO A 695 26.30 11.87 8.96
C PRO A 695 25.10 11.07 8.51
N GLN A 696 24.43 11.54 7.46
CA GLN A 696 23.27 10.88 6.88
C GLN A 696 23.70 10.05 5.66
N PRO A 697 23.14 8.87 5.40
CA PRO A 697 23.51 8.00 4.28
C PRO A 697 23.45 8.67 2.91
N TRP A 698 22.53 9.63 2.74
CA TRP A 698 22.37 10.39 1.49
C TRP A 698 23.29 11.60 1.35
N GLN A 699 24.02 11.98 2.42
CA GLN A 699 25.01 13.07 2.40
C GLN A 699 26.39 12.58 2.01
N GLU A 700 26.68 11.31 2.27
CA GLU A 700 27.87 10.71 1.73
C GLU A 700 27.73 10.69 0.23
N LYS A 701 28.48 11.57 -0.46
CA LYS A 701 28.73 11.41 -1.88
C LYS A 701 29.00 9.93 -2.08
N ALA A 702 28.51 9.36 -3.20
CA ALA A 702 28.99 8.09 -3.71
C ALA A 702 30.52 8.18 -3.89
N VAL A 703 31.22 8.35 -2.77
CA VAL A 703 32.67 8.40 -2.66
C VAL A 703 33.11 6.98 -2.57
N SER A 704 33.54 6.60 -3.75
CA SER A 704 34.65 5.67 -3.93
C SER A 704 34.45 4.30 -3.29
N LYS A 705 34.09 3.38 -4.14
CA LYS A 705 34.78 2.11 -4.17
C LYS A 705 36.22 2.39 -3.78
N SER A 706 36.67 1.74 -2.71
CA SER A 706 38.07 1.70 -2.30
C SER A 706 38.56 2.87 -1.41
N ARG A 707 38.39 2.62 -0.13
CA ARG A 707 39.56 2.71 0.78
C ARG A 707 39.22 1.90 2.03
N THR A 708 39.98 0.84 2.20
CA THR A 708 39.96 -0.20 3.23
C THR A 708 38.94 -1.32 2.97
N GLY A 709 39.40 -2.42 2.43
CA GLY A 709 38.72 -3.70 2.34
C GLY A 709 38.56 -4.38 3.69
N TYR A 710 37.75 -3.80 4.54
CA TYR A 710 37.05 -4.48 5.61
C TYR A 710 35.56 -4.30 5.28
N GLU A 711 34.99 -5.23 4.50
CA GLU A 711 33.59 -5.55 4.68
C GLU A 711 33.46 -5.89 6.15
N ALA A 712 32.71 -5.09 6.90
CA ALA A 712 32.41 -5.40 8.28
C ALA A 712 31.77 -6.80 8.26
N VAL A 713 32.43 -7.76 8.86
CA VAL A 713 31.91 -9.12 8.96
C VAL A 713 30.62 -9.02 9.75
N VAL A 714 29.50 -9.21 9.07
CA VAL A 714 28.20 -9.32 9.72
C VAL A 714 28.23 -10.66 10.46
N LEU A 715 28.09 -10.61 11.77
CA LEU A 715 28.05 -11.80 12.61
C LEU A 715 26.75 -12.57 12.30
N GLU A 716 26.77 -13.89 12.44
CA GLU A 716 25.54 -14.68 12.44
C GLU A 716 24.71 -14.24 13.66
N GLY A 717 23.51 -13.70 13.38
CA GLY A 717 22.57 -13.26 14.41
C GLY A 717 21.63 -14.39 14.84
N PRO A 718 20.79 -14.16 15.86
CA PRO A 718 19.78 -15.12 16.32
C PRO A 718 18.81 -15.54 15.19
N ILE A 719 18.52 -14.63 14.25
CA ILE A 719 17.66 -14.88 13.09
C ILE A 719 18.49 -14.67 11.81
N PRO A 720 18.52 -15.65 10.88
CA PRO A 720 19.27 -15.55 9.64
C PRO A 720 18.79 -14.38 8.76
N ALA A 721 19.69 -13.70 8.05
CA ALA A 721 19.36 -12.55 7.17
C ALA A 721 18.33 -12.92 6.08
N VAL A 722 18.38 -14.16 5.55
CA VAL A 722 17.41 -14.64 4.55
C VAL A 722 16.00 -14.71 5.14
N GLU A 723 15.86 -15.14 6.38
CA GLU A 723 14.57 -15.19 7.08
C GLU A 723 14.06 -13.78 7.38
N LEU A 724 14.93 -12.88 7.82
CA LEU A 724 14.58 -11.46 8.05
C LEU A 724 14.14 -10.76 6.76
N ASN A 725 14.76 -11.07 5.63
CA ASN A 725 14.33 -10.56 4.31
C ASN A 725 12.92 -11.05 3.96
N ALA A 726 12.63 -12.35 4.18
CA ALA A 726 11.30 -12.91 3.95
C ALA A 726 10.25 -12.21 4.83
N ILE A 727 10.52 -12.09 6.15
CA ILE A 727 9.64 -11.41 7.10
C ILE A 727 9.42 -9.95 6.72
N ALA A 728 10.48 -9.21 6.35
CA ALA A 728 10.40 -7.81 5.93
C ALA A 728 9.52 -7.63 4.70
N THR A 729 9.64 -8.55 3.73
CA THR A 729 8.84 -8.54 2.50
C THR A 729 7.37 -8.84 2.79
N GLU A 730 7.09 -9.90 3.57
CA GLU A 730 5.75 -10.31 3.97
C GLU A 730 5.05 -9.21 4.79
N SER A 731 5.74 -8.63 5.76
CA SER A 731 5.21 -7.55 6.60
C SER A 731 4.90 -6.28 5.79
N SER A 732 5.78 -5.91 4.84
CA SER A 732 5.51 -4.77 3.95
C SER A 732 4.33 -5.02 3.01
N GLN A 733 4.07 -6.29 2.64
CA GLN A 733 2.89 -6.65 1.84
C GLN A 733 1.62 -6.63 2.68
N SER A 734 1.67 -7.14 3.93
CA SER A 734 0.54 -7.13 4.85
C SER A 734 0.13 -5.70 5.23
N GLU A 735 1.10 -4.82 5.51
CA GLU A 735 0.86 -3.39 5.76
C GLU A 735 0.13 -2.74 4.58
N ARG A 736 0.64 -2.89 3.35
CA ARG A 736 -0.03 -2.33 2.16
C ARG A 736 -1.42 -2.88 1.93
N ARG A 737 -1.63 -4.18 2.23
CA ARG A 737 -2.94 -4.80 2.12
C ARG A 737 -3.93 -4.23 3.14
N ALA A 738 -3.46 -3.96 4.36
CA ALA A 738 -4.25 -3.30 5.40
C ALA A 738 -4.60 -1.87 4.99
N ASP A 739 -3.59 -1.06 4.58
CA ASP A 739 -3.79 0.32 4.11
C ASP A 739 -4.78 0.39 2.94
N ASP A 740 -4.67 -0.55 1.97
CA ASP A 740 -5.57 -0.59 0.81
C ASP A 740 -7.01 -0.93 1.21
N ALA A 741 -7.19 -1.83 2.18
CA ALA A 741 -8.50 -2.22 2.70
C ALA A 741 -9.16 -1.09 3.50
N GLU A 742 -8.42 -0.48 4.42
CA GLU A 742 -8.88 0.65 5.24
C GLU A 742 -9.29 1.83 4.36
N ARG A 743 -8.46 2.19 3.39
CA ARG A 743 -8.75 3.27 2.44
C ARG A 743 -9.98 2.96 1.58
N GLU A 744 -10.09 1.74 1.05
CA GLU A 744 -11.24 1.36 0.22
C GLU A 744 -12.55 1.46 1.01
N LEU A 745 -12.56 1.04 2.28
CA LEU A 745 -13.76 1.15 3.10
C LEU A 745 -14.12 2.62 3.40
N ILE A 746 -13.12 3.44 3.73
CA ILE A 746 -13.34 4.88 3.96
C ILE A 746 -13.90 5.54 2.70
N GLU A 747 -13.36 5.24 1.52
CA GLU A 747 -13.87 5.75 0.25
C GLU A 747 -15.31 5.28 0.00
N TRP A 748 -15.63 4.02 0.29
CA TRP A 748 -16.99 3.49 0.15
C TRP A 748 -17.97 4.19 1.07
N LYS A 749 -17.62 4.37 2.34
CA LYS A 749 -18.45 5.09 3.31
C LYS A 749 -18.64 6.56 2.92
N LYS A 750 -17.60 7.23 2.40
CA LYS A 750 -17.72 8.60 1.87
C LYS A 750 -18.72 8.69 0.71
N ILE A 751 -18.65 7.75 -0.22
CA ILE A 751 -19.58 7.72 -1.37
C ILE A 751 -21.01 7.51 -0.88
N ARG A 752 -21.23 6.63 0.10
CA ARG A 752 -22.54 6.39 0.69
C ARG A 752 -23.06 7.65 1.39
N PHE A 753 -22.23 8.33 2.16
CA PHE A 753 -22.58 9.61 2.80
C PHE A 753 -23.02 10.70 1.80
N MET A 754 -22.48 10.63 0.58
CA MET A 754 -22.82 11.59 -0.46
C MET A 754 -24.10 11.24 -1.24
N GLN A 755 -24.68 10.04 -1.05
CA GLN A 755 -25.86 9.61 -1.83
C GLN A 755 -27.07 10.52 -1.61
N ASP A 756 -27.31 10.92 -0.37
CA ASP A 756 -28.44 11.77 0.01
C ASP A 756 -28.20 13.25 -0.30
N ARG A 757 -26.98 13.59 -0.78
CA ARG A 757 -26.54 14.97 -1.05
C ARG A 757 -26.44 15.28 -2.55
N VAL A 758 -26.99 14.44 -3.39
CA VAL A 758 -27.04 14.68 -4.85
C VAL A 758 -27.91 15.92 -5.13
N GLY A 759 -27.34 16.89 -5.86
CA GLY A 759 -27.97 18.18 -6.13
C GLY A 759 -27.53 19.30 -5.19
N GLU A 760 -26.74 19.02 -4.16
CA GLU A 760 -26.12 20.03 -3.31
C GLU A 760 -24.86 20.62 -3.95
N ASP A 761 -24.51 21.84 -3.61
CA ASP A 761 -23.33 22.54 -4.10
C ASP A 761 -22.25 22.66 -3.00
N PHE A 762 -21.00 22.57 -3.44
CA PHE A 762 -19.83 22.53 -2.56
C PHE A 762 -18.71 23.40 -3.07
N ASP A 763 -17.93 23.95 -2.16
CA ASP A 763 -16.66 24.57 -2.46
C ASP A 763 -15.55 23.51 -2.49
N GLY A 764 -14.67 23.59 -3.48
CA GLY A 764 -13.59 22.63 -3.65
C GLY A 764 -12.37 23.21 -4.34
N ILE A 765 -11.32 22.41 -4.41
CA ILE A 765 -10.05 22.77 -5.06
C ILE A 765 -9.69 21.73 -6.12
N ILE A 766 -9.17 22.20 -7.25
CA ILE A 766 -8.70 21.31 -8.33
C ILE A 766 -7.40 20.61 -7.89
N LEU A 767 -7.45 19.29 -7.72
CA LEU A 767 -6.28 18.47 -7.39
C LEU A 767 -5.45 18.07 -8.61
N SER A 768 -6.11 17.78 -9.72
CA SER A 768 -5.42 17.34 -10.93
C SER A 768 -6.25 17.62 -12.18
N CYS A 769 -5.56 17.85 -13.31
CA CYS A 769 -6.16 17.99 -14.63
C CYS A 769 -5.73 16.85 -15.53
N THR A 770 -6.68 16.27 -16.27
CA THR A 770 -6.48 15.14 -17.20
C THR A 770 -7.17 15.40 -18.55
N LYS A 771 -6.91 14.56 -19.52
CA LYS A 771 -7.60 14.61 -20.81
C LYS A 771 -9.11 14.30 -20.75
N TYR A 772 -9.59 13.75 -19.64
CA TYR A 772 -11.01 13.41 -19.42
C TYR A 772 -11.77 14.48 -18.65
N GLY A 773 -11.08 15.29 -17.86
CA GLY A 773 -11.65 16.29 -16.97
C GLY A 773 -10.66 16.68 -15.88
N PHE A 774 -11.13 17.40 -14.89
CA PHE A 774 -10.34 17.72 -13.72
C PHE A 774 -10.99 17.13 -12.45
N PHE A 775 -10.13 16.73 -11.53
CA PHE A 775 -10.55 16.20 -10.24
C PHE A 775 -10.60 17.33 -9.23
N VAL A 776 -11.68 17.36 -8.48
CA VAL A 776 -11.95 18.35 -7.44
C VAL A 776 -12.10 17.64 -6.11
N GLU A 777 -11.46 18.15 -5.08
CA GLU A 777 -11.65 17.74 -3.70
C GLU A 777 -12.47 18.78 -2.98
N LEU A 778 -13.51 18.35 -2.27
CA LEU A 778 -14.37 19.20 -1.46
C LEU A 778 -13.62 19.67 -0.20
N ASN A 779 -13.69 20.98 0.12
CA ASN A 779 -12.87 21.57 1.17
C ASN A 779 -13.17 21.01 2.57
N ASP A 780 -14.45 20.82 2.90
CA ASP A 780 -14.88 20.44 4.24
C ASP A 780 -15.01 18.93 4.44
N LEU A 781 -15.25 18.18 3.35
CA LEU A 781 -15.52 16.75 3.40
C LEU A 781 -14.34 15.89 2.98
N PHE A 782 -13.31 16.49 2.36
CA PHE A 782 -12.13 15.73 1.84
C PHE A 782 -12.50 14.59 0.90
N ILE A 783 -13.52 14.82 0.08
CA ILE A 783 -14.03 13.86 -0.89
C ILE A 783 -13.64 14.31 -2.29
N GLU A 784 -13.06 13.39 -3.06
CA GLU A 784 -12.63 13.64 -4.44
C GLU A 784 -13.71 13.21 -5.44
N GLY A 785 -13.91 14.01 -6.48
CA GLY A 785 -14.78 13.68 -7.61
C GLY A 785 -14.31 14.33 -8.90
N ILE A 786 -14.88 13.92 -10.02
CA ILE A 786 -14.49 14.39 -11.35
C ILE A 786 -15.50 15.38 -11.92
N VAL A 787 -15.01 16.48 -12.49
CA VAL A 787 -15.75 17.32 -13.44
C VAL A 787 -15.32 16.90 -14.85
N PRO A 788 -16.15 16.16 -15.61
CA PRO A 788 -15.80 15.71 -16.95
C PRO A 788 -15.70 16.89 -17.92
N LEU A 789 -14.81 16.84 -18.91
CA LEU A 789 -14.76 17.85 -19.98
C LEU A 789 -16.08 17.91 -20.75
N SER A 790 -16.80 16.81 -20.87
CA SER A 790 -18.10 16.74 -21.56
C SER A 790 -19.21 17.51 -20.85
N SER A 791 -19.09 17.76 -19.54
CA SER A 791 -20.07 18.57 -18.77
C SER A 791 -19.87 20.08 -18.96
N LEU A 792 -18.70 20.52 -19.46
CA LEU A 792 -18.39 21.92 -19.70
C LEU A 792 -18.95 22.34 -21.09
N GLN A 793 -20.15 22.93 -21.10
CA GLN A 793 -20.87 23.24 -22.35
C GLN A 793 -20.60 24.65 -22.91
N ASP A 794 -19.93 25.52 -22.15
CA ASP A 794 -19.67 26.92 -22.49
C ASP A 794 -18.60 27.10 -23.57
N ASP A 795 -17.64 26.17 -23.66
CA ASP A 795 -16.57 26.18 -24.68
C ASP A 795 -16.13 24.75 -25.04
N ARG A 796 -15.25 24.63 -26.01
CA ARG A 796 -14.53 23.37 -26.28
C ARG A 796 -13.21 23.41 -25.51
N TYR A 797 -13.08 22.57 -24.52
CA TYR A 797 -11.90 22.46 -23.68
C TYR A 797 -10.96 21.38 -24.17
N PHE A 798 -9.65 21.61 -24.01
CA PHE A 798 -8.62 20.62 -24.30
C PHE A 798 -7.54 20.63 -23.21
N PHE A 799 -7.00 19.46 -22.96
CA PHE A 799 -5.92 19.28 -21.99
C PHE A 799 -4.57 19.61 -22.64
N ARG A 800 -3.76 20.40 -21.97
CA ARG A 800 -2.40 20.76 -22.36
C ARG A 800 -1.41 20.00 -21.49
N ASP A 801 -0.70 19.02 -22.08
CA ASP A 801 0.23 18.15 -21.36
C ASP A 801 1.41 18.91 -20.73
N THR A 802 1.93 19.95 -21.41
CA THR A 802 3.09 20.73 -20.97
C THR A 802 2.87 21.39 -19.61
N ASP A 803 1.69 21.95 -19.39
CA ASP A 803 1.37 22.76 -18.21
C ASP A 803 0.37 22.05 -17.30
N ARG A 804 -0.07 20.85 -17.67
CA ARG A 804 -1.13 20.08 -16.98
C ARG A 804 -2.38 20.90 -16.69
N GLN A 805 -2.82 21.68 -17.68
CA GLN A 805 -3.96 22.58 -17.59
C GLN A 805 -5.01 22.22 -18.61
N ILE A 806 -6.26 22.59 -18.32
CA ILE A 806 -7.36 22.50 -19.27
C ILE A 806 -7.69 23.90 -19.75
N VAL A 807 -7.68 24.11 -21.08
CA VAL A 807 -7.83 25.44 -21.70
C VAL A 807 -9.00 25.45 -22.66
N GLY A 808 -9.86 26.45 -22.55
CA GLY A 808 -10.96 26.71 -23.47
C GLY A 808 -10.49 27.28 -24.82
N ALA A 809 -10.95 26.68 -25.92
CA ALA A 809 -10.52 27.00 -27.26
C ALA A 809 -10.89 28.44 -27.71
N ARG A 810 -12.02 28.97 -27.26
CA ARG A 810 -12.53 30.27 -27.62
C ARG A 810 -12.47 31.27 -26.48
N SER A 811 -12.81 30.81 -25.27
CA SER A 811 -12.86 31.65 -24.07
C SER A 811 -11.46 31.95 -23.52
N GLY A 812 -10.49 31.09 -23.80
CA GLY A 812 -9.19 31.16 -23.15
C GLY A 812 -9.24 30.85 -21.65
N ARG A 813 -10.39 30.43 -21.11
CA ARG A 813 -10.54 30.06 -19.70
C ARG A 813 -9.62 28.89 -19.35
N VAL A 814 -8.87 29.01 -18.25
CA VAL A 814 -7.91 28.00 -17.84
C VAL A 814 -8.35 27.40 -16.53
N PHE A 815 -8.33 26.06 -16.46
CA PHE A 815 -8.43 25.32 -15.21
C PHE A 815 -7.06 24.73 -14.89
N LYS A 816 -6.58 25.00 -13.69
CA LYS A 816 -5.25 24.57 -13.23
C LYS A 816 -5.32 23.98 -11.83
N ILE A 817 -4.34 23.19 -11.48
CA ILE A 817 -4.17 22.60 -10.15
C ILE A 817 -4.13 23.72 -9.10
N GLY A 818 -4.78 23.52 -7.95
CA GLY A 818 -4.85 24.50 -6.87
C GLY A 818 -5.88 25.61 -7.04
N GLN A 819 -6.65 25.60 -8.15
CA GLN A 819 -7.68 26.60 -8.36
C GLN A 819 -8.94 26.27 -7.55
N PRO A 820 -9.48 27.22 -6.74
CA PRO A 820 -10.77 27.04 -6.09
C PRO A 820 -11.90 27.03 -7.13
N VAL A 821 -12.86 26.15 -6.93
CA VAL A 821 -14.04 25.99 -7.79
C VAL A 821 -15.26 25.67 -6.93
N ARG A 822 -16.43 26.12 -7.37
CA ARG A 822 -17.72 25.72 -6.79
C ARG A 822 -18.37 24.69 -7.70
N VAL A 823 -18.75 23.56 -7.14
CA VAL A 823 -19.26 22.42 -7.88
C VAL A 823 -20.57 21.92 -7.28
N LEU A 824 -21.44 21.39 -8.12
CA LEU A 824 -22.67 20.70 -7.73
C LEU A 824 -22.43 19.19 -7.86
N LEU A 825 -22.87 18.40 -6.91
CA LEU A 825 -22.87 16.95 -7.02
C LEU A 825 -23.97 16.53 -8.02
N ASP A 826 -23.55 16.23 -9.25
CA ASP A 826 -24.46 15.90 -10.35
C ASP A 826 -25.00 14.47 -10.22
N ARG A 827 -24.09 13.51 -10.02
CA ARG A 827 -24.45 12.10 -9.86
C ARG A 827 -23.35 11.28 -9.20
N ILE A 828 -23.77 10.12 -8.69
CA ILE A 828 -22.87 9.12 -8.11
C ILE A 828 -22.91 7.86 -8.97
N ASP A 829 -21.76 7.43 -9.43
CA ASP A 829 -21.59 6.12 -10.06
C ASP A 829 -21.19 5.11 -8.98
N LEU A 830 -22.16 4.38 -8.45
CA LEU A 830 -21.96 3.37 -7.40
C LEU A 830 -21.12 2.19 -7.88
N GLN A 831 -21.23 1.83 -9.17
CA GLN A 831 -20.44 0.74 -9.73
C GLN A 831 -18.97 1.12 -9.84
N GLN A 832 -18.68 2.36 -10.25
CA GLN A 832 -17.31 2.88 -10.37
C GLN A 832 -16.81 3.56 -9.10
N LYS A 833 -17.60 3.58 -8.03
CA LYS A 833 -17.29 4.28 -6.78
C LYS A 833 -16.78 5.71 -7.03
N ARG A 834 -17.49 6.47 -7.88
CA ARG A 834 -17.07 7.80 -8.35
C ARG A 834 -18.16 8.83 -8.19
N LEU A 835 -17.75 10.01 -7.73
CA LEU A 835 -18.57 11.20 -7.70
C LEU A 835 -18.32 12.01 -8.98
N GLN A 836 -19.40 12.38 -9.64
CA GLN A 836 -19.35 13.30 -10.77
C GLN A 836 -19.93 14.63 -10.35
N PHE A 837 -19.13 15.68 -10.59
CA PHE A 837 -19.50 17.04 -10.29
C PHE A 837 -19.82 17.81 -11.57
N ALA A 838 -20.70 18.79 -11.45
CA ALA A 838 -20.94 19.84 -12.44
C ALA A 838 -20.36 21.16 -11.94
N LEU A 839 -19.66 21.88 -12.81
CA LEU A 839 -19.08 23.18 -12.46
C LEU A 839 -20.16 24.26 -12.38
N LEU A 840 -20.22 24.97 -11.28
CA LEU A 840 -21.10 26.13 -11.13
C LEU A 840 -20.39 27.41 -11.61
N PRO A 841 -21.13 28.41 -12.14
CA PRO A 841 -20.56 29.70 -12.51
C PRO A 841 -20.00 30.40 -11.26
N SER A 842 -18.75 30.86 -11.30
CA SER A 842 -18.23 31.73 -10.25
C SER A 842 -18.94 33.10 -10.30
N GLU A 843 -19.14 33.74 -9.13
CA GLU A 843 -19.78 35.05 -9.01
C GLU A 843 -19.06 36.14 -9.83
N GLU A 844 -17.77 36.01 -10.11
CA GLU A 844 -17.01 36.87 -10.98
C GLU A 844 -17.46 36.81 -12.44
N THR A 845 -17.96 35.68 -12.93
CA THR A 845 -18.51 35.50 -14.28
C THR A 845 -19.97 35.92 -14.40
N ALA A 846 -20.71 36.01 -13.30
CA ALA A 846 -22.09 36.49 -13.30
C ALA A 846 -22.19 38.00 -13.49
N ASN A 847 -21.15 38.77 -13.18
CA ASN A 847 -21.09 40.22 -13.29
C ASN A 847 -20.44 40.74 -14.57
N ALA A 848 -20.05 39.88 -15.51
CA ALA A 848 -19.60 40.36 -16.82
C ALA A 848 -20.79 40.90 -17.64
N PRO A 849 -20.73 42.14 -18.15
CA PRO A 849 -21.86 42.74 -18.89
C PRO A 849 -22.14 41.91 -20.13
N ARG A 850 -23.32 41.32 -20.18
CA ARG A 850 -23.86 40.66 -21.40
C ARG A 850 -23.92 41.71 -22.49
N SER A 851 -22.94 41.72 -23.40
CA SER A 851 -23.04 42.48 -24.63
C SER A 851 -24.28 42.00 -25.39
N LEU A 852 -25.24 42.91 -25.51
CA LEU A 852 -26.49 42.75 -26.22
C LEU A 852 -26.28 42.20 -27.64
N ARG A 853 -26.42 40.91 -27.83
CA ARG A 853 -26.71 40.32 -29.12
C ARG A 853 -28.21 40.51 -29.35
N LYS A 854 -28.56 41.50 -30.18
CA LYS A 854 -29.92 41.67 -30.74
C LYS A 854 -30.34 40.38 -31.42
N SER A 855 -31.19 39.59 -30.77
CA SER A 855 -31.97 38.55 -31.43
C SER A 855 -33.13 39.26 -32.15
N LYS A 856 -33.17 39.19 -33.47
CA LYS A 856 -34.37 39.46 -34.25
C LYS A 856 -35.39 38.39 -33.93
N THR A 857 -36.31 38.75 -33.07
CA THR A 857 -37.58 38.01 -32.92
C THR A 857 -38.43 38.32 -34.12
N ALA A 858 -38.72 37.33 -34.93
CA ALA A 858 -39.82 37.37 -35.91
C ALA A 858 -41.12 37.11 -35.16
N SER A 859 -41.93 38.16 -35.13
CA SER A 859 -43.32 38.06 -34.68
C SER A 859 -44.14 37.36 -35.77
N ALA A 860 -44.93 36.35 -35.33
CA ALA A 860 -46.00 35.79 -36.11
C ALA A 860 -47.15 36.80 -36.20
N GLY A 861 -47.72 37.01 -37.38
CA GLY A 861 -48.93 37.76 -37.70
C GLY A 861 -49.44 37.29 -39.04
N ASP A 862 -50.44 36.55 -38.96
CA ASP A 862 -51.64 36.23 -39.72
C ASP A 862 -51.86 36.87 -41.09
N GLY A 863 -52.27 36.05 -42.06
CA GLY A 863 -53.37 36.32 -43.02
C GLY A 863 -52.99 36.86 -44.41
N GLY A 864 -53.24 36.12 -45.49
CA GLY A 864 -53.69 36.69 -46.73
C GLY A 864 -52.91 36.20 -47.96
N GLU A 865 -53.60 35.39 -48.68
CA GLU A 865 -53.64 34.95 -50.06
C GLU A 865 -53.01 35.79 -51.19
N ARG A 866 -52.51 35.03 -52.16
CA ARG A 866 -52.58 35.18 -53.65
C ARG A 866 -51.46 35.89 -54.40
N THR A 867 -50.89 35.08 -55.18
CA THR A 867 -50.80 35.02 -56.69
C THR A 867 -49.46 35.39 -57.31
N HIS A 868 -49.00 34.41 -58.04
CA HIS A 868 -48.32 34.46 -59.37
C HIS A 868 -47.24 35.50 -59.69
N SER A 869 -46.07 35.04 -59.96
CA SER A 869 -45.53 34.90 -61.32
C SER A 869 -44.01 34.88 -61.31
N SER A 870 -43.46 33.84 -61.84
CA SER A 870 -42.12 33.82 -62.46
C SER A 870 -42.23 34.67 -63.77
N PRO A 871 -41.13 35.12 -64.43
CA PRO A 871 -39.98 34.31 -64.77
C PRO A 871 -38.62 35.03 -65.01
N ASN A 872 -37.62 34.22 -65.00
CA ASN A 872 -36.63 34.10 -66.09
C ASN A 872 -35.39 35.06 -66.28
N ARG A 873 -34.32 34.38 -66.49
CA ARG A 873 -33.15 34.63 -67.35
C ARG A 873 -32.07 35.53 -66.81
N SER A 874 -30.96 35.07 -66.78
CA SER A 874 -29.81 34.74 -67.71
C SER A 874 -28.58 35.49 -67.20
N GLY A 875 -27.42 35.10 -67.18
CA GLY A 875 -26.68 34.26 -67.98
C GLY A 875 -25.22 34.66 -67.91
N LYS A 876 -24.38 33.70 -68.09
CA LYS A 876 -23.07 33.73 -68.70
C LYS A 876 -21.86 34.27 -67.88
N LYS A 877 -20.99 33.29 -67.51
CA LYS A 877 -19.77 32.94 -68.27
C LYS A 877 -18.58 33.90 -68.11
N GLY A 878 -17.51 33.32 -67.66
CA GLY A 878 -16.29 33.34 -68.39
C GLY A 878 -15.06 33.33 -67.51
N LYS A 879 -14.39 32.25 -67.46
CA LYS A 879 -13.09 31.85 -67.99
C LYS A 879 -11.82 32.47 -67.35
N THR A 880 -11.08 31.65 -66.65
CA THR A 880 -9.75 31.10 -67.05
C THR A 880 -8.58 32.01 -67.21
N LYS A 881 -7.50 31.67 -66.61
CA LYS A 881 -6.11 31.43 -67.04
C LYS A 881 -5.14 32.01 -66.02
N SER A 882 -4.33 31.29 -65.32
CA SER A 882 -3.11 30.55 -65.66
C SER A 882 -1.84 31.37 -65.73
N ARG A 883 -0.79 30.83 -65.14
CA ARG A 883 0.66 30.93 -65.38
C ARG A 883 1.30 32.20 -64.79
N THR A 884 2.57 32.23 -64.32
CA THR A 884 3.76 31.37 -64.43
C THR A 884 4.81 31.82 -63.44
N ARG A 885 5.58 30.95 -62.90
CA ARG A 885 7.03 30.87 -62.69
C ARG A 885 7.88 32.11 -62.83
N GLU A 886 8.83 32.26 -61.90
CA GLU A 886 10.32 32.29 -62.04
C GLU A 886 10.96 32.67 -60.72
N ARG A 887 11.81 31.89 -60.07
CA ARG A 887 13.22 31.60 -60.19
C ARG A 887 14.12 32.84 -60.30
N ASN A 888 14.95 33.04 -59.26
CA ASN A 888 16.41 33.23 -59.32
C ASN A 888 16.97 33.38 -57.90
N LYS A 889 17.80 32.54 -57.41
CA LYS A 889 19.23 32.25 -57.52
C LYS A 889 20.19 33.39 -57.10
N LYS A 890 21.10 32.92 -56.19
CA LYS A 890 22.50 33.41 -55.94
C LYS A 890 22.64 34.55 -54.90
N SER A 891 23.62 34.60 -54.08
CA SER A 891 24.89 33.86 -53.87
C SER A 891 25.58 34.35 -52.58
N LYS A 892 26.31 33.40 -51.93
CA LYS A 892 27.64 33.46 -51.37
C LYS A 892 28.10 34.71 -50.55
N GLY A 893 28.75 34.35 -49.47
CA GLY A 893 29.91 35.05 -48.85
C GLY A 893 30.00 34.88 -47.36
N LYS A 894 30.65 33.98 -46.87
CA LYS A 894 32.00 33.75 -46.29
C LYS A 894 32.43 34.75 -45.22
N ARG A 895 32.89 34.09 -44.13
CA ARG A 895 33.93 34.48 -43.12
C ARG A 895 33.42 35.38 -42.00
N ARG A 896 33.64 35.02 -40.76
CA ARG A 896 34.73 34.45 -39.93
C ARG A 896 34.17 33.65 -38.76
#